data_16ce5285bd3d84221718f78d6154e402
#
_entry.id   16ce5285bd3d84221718f78d6154e402
#
_cell.length_a   1.000
_cell.length_b   1.000
_cell.length_c   1.000
_cell.angle_alpha   90.00
_cell.angle_beta   90.00
_cell.angle_gamma   90.00
#
_symmetry.space_group_name_H-M   'P 1'
#
loop_
_entity.id
_entity.type
_entity.pdbx_description
1 polymer ?
#
loop_
_entity_poly.entity_id
_entity_poly.type
_entity_poly.pdbx_seq_one_letter_code
_entity_poly.pdbx_strand_id
1 'polypeptide(L)'
;MAGSMFQTNPFDLYKLLNDCQLGIIQLPDFQRSWVWDEDRIKSLIASISRAFPVGALMSLDTGGPVNFKPRPIEGSPIEAKNAVPQSLLLDGQQRMTSLYQATLRGKVVETVTPKKKKVKRWFYIDIRKSLDLSVDREDAIIGVPEDRIVRTDFGREVVLDLSSAEHEYASLMYPLPQVFDWDNWQDGFDEHWHGEANESIRKEFRAFKRQVLENFKSYHVPVITLDRSTSKEAVCVVFEKVNTGGKALDAFELVTAMYAASGHELRKDWYGEDGKKGRHRRFAETLRPADADSGIIAEVSNTDFLQAISLFHTRDRRRAAEASGKQGKELPAVSGNRQALLNLPLEAYTRYETQVERGFVQAAKFLHMLHIYRIFDLPYQSQIVPLAAILADIGDAWEHDTTRAKLVRWYWNGVFGELYGSAVETRIALDFMEVPVWLKGGPEPSTVSETMFRADRLKTMRMRLSAAYKGINALLMKEGAQDFRSGQRFDHTVFFGENVDIHHIFPQEWCKQHDIKPSVFDSIINKTPLSYRTNRIIGGVAPSEYIAKLEKGNGTTPSIDSARLDAYIGSHLVDPSLLREDNFDAFMADRQKRLLALIEQATGKTAYSGNVQEEGEDVEADDDTVEAELTIA
;
A
#
# COMPACT_ATOMS: atom_id res chain seq x y z
N MET A 1 -12.54 -38.37 -12.02
CA MET A 1 -11.49 -38.18 -10.99
C MET A 1 -10.84 -36.85 -11.28
N ALA A 2 -10.94 -35.86 -10.38
CA ALA A 2 -10.21 -34.63 -10.53
C ALA A 2 -8.73 -34.93 -10.36
N GLY A 3 -7.95 -34.84 -11.45
CA GLY A 3 -6.49 -34.96 -11.41
C GLY A 3 -5.91 -33.88 -10.49
N SER A 4 -4.79 -34.16 -9.83
CA SER A 4 -4.08 -33.18 -9.03
C SER A 4 -3.74 -31.96 -9.90
N MET A 5 -4.15 -30.77 -9.49
CA MET A 5 -3.85 -29.52 -10.21
C MET A 5 -2.37 -29.12 -10.14
N PHE A 6 -1.56 -29.84 -9.37
CA PHE A 6 -0.13 -29.61 -9.24
C PHE A 6 0.64 -30.91 -9.00
N GLN A 7 1.92 -30.89 -9.32
CA GLN A 7 2.88 -31.96 -9.05
C GLN A 7 4.08 -31.39 -8.29
N THR A 8 4.68 -32.21 -7.44
CA THR A 8 5.90 -31.82 -6.72
C THR A 8 7.00 -32.84 -7.08
N ASN A 9 8.02 -32.37 -7.77
CA ASN A 9 9.13 -33.19 -8.20
C ASN A 9 10.47 -32.57 -7.79
N PRO A 10 11.47 -33.39 -7.40
CA PRO A 10 12.84 -32.91 -7.24
C PRO A 10 13.47 -32.70 -8.62
N PHE A 11 14.08 -31.54 -8.84
CA PHE A 11 14.82 -31.21 -10.04
C PHE A 11 16.29 -30.97 -9.72
N ASP A 12 17.19 -31.45 -10.56
CA ASP A 12 18.60 -31.16 -10.48
C ASP A 12 18.88 -29.65 -10.61
N LEU A 13 19.70 -29.10 -9.72
CA LEU A 13 19.97 -27.65 -9.66
C LEU A 13 20.65 -27.15 -10.94
N TYR A 14 21.68 -27.88 -11.44
CA TYR A 14 22.39 -27.48 -12.65
C TYR A 14 21.44 -27.42 -13.84
N LYS A 15 20.58 -28.46 -13.97
CA LYS A 15 19.57 -28.49 -15.03
C LYS A 15 18.62 -27.30 -14.97
N LEU A 16 18.09 -26.97 -13.78
CA LEU A 16 17.21 -25.82 -13.61
C LEU A 16 17.89 -24.50 -14.02
N LEU A 17 19.15 -24.30 -13.62
CA LEU A 17 19.92 -23.09 -13.96
C LEU A 17 20.19 -23.03 -15.48
N ASN A 18 20.50 -24.15 -16.09
CA ASN A 18 20.71 -24.25 -17.53
C ASN A 18 19.41 -24.01 -18.32
N ASP A 19 18.29 -24.56 -17.86
CA ASP A 19 16.98 -24.33 -18.47
C ASP A 19 16.59 -22.84 -18.39
N CYS A 20 16.95 -22.13 -17.29
CA CYS A 20 16.82 -20.68 -17.19
C CYS A 20 17.75 -19.94 -18.18
N GLN A 21 18.99 -20.37 -18.33
CA GLN A 21 19.95 -19.81 -19.29
C GLN A 21 19.46 -19.93 -20.73
N LEU A 22 18.87 -21.06 -21.10
CA LEU A 22 18.34 -21.34 -22.44
C LEU A 22 16.96 -20.67 -22.68
N GLY A 23 16.33 -20.12 -21.65
CA GLY A 23 14.99 -19.53 -21.75
C GLY A 23 13.86 -20.55 -21.80
N ILE A 24 14.13 -21.83 -21.46
CA ILE A 24 13.12 -22.91 -21.30
C ILE A 24 12.26 -22.62 -20.08
N ILE A 25 12.88 -22.14 -18.99
CA ILE A 25 12.22 -21.59 -17.80
C ILE A 25 12.42 -20.08 -17.83
N GLN A 26 11.32 -19.32 -17.80
CA GLN A 26 11.34 -17.88 -17.77
C GLN A 26 10.51 -17.35 -16.59
N LEU A 27 10.53 -16.04 -16.38
CA LEU A 27 9.72 -15.34 -15.39
C LEU A 27 8.50 -14.74 -16.07
N PRO A 28 7.37 -14.61 -15.38
CA PRO A 28 6.35 -13.64 -15.79
C PRO A 28 6.93 -12.22 -15.75
N ASP A 29 6.64 -11.41 -16.79
CA ASP A 29 7.22 -10.07 -16.97
C ASP A 29 6.89 -9.11 -15.80
N PHE A 30 5.77 -9.30 -15.13
CA PHE A 30 5.32 -8.48 -14.01
C PHE A 30 6.07 -8.75 -12.69
N GLN A 31 6.83 -9.84 -12.58
CA GLN A 31 7.63 -10.06 -11.38
C GLN A 31 8.68 -8.96 -11.22
N ARG A 32 8.91 -8.53 -9.96
CA ARG A 32 9.91 -7.49 -9.66
C ARG A 32 11.29 -7.88 -10.18
N SER A 33 12.12 -6.88 -10.45
CA SER A 33 13.52 -7.09 -10.79
C SER A 33 14.27 -7.78 -9.65
N TRP A 34 15.37 -8.43 -10.00
CA TRP A 34 16.26 -9.03 -9.01
C TRP A 34 16.90 -7.95 -8.12
N VAL A 35 16.86 -8.15 -6.79
CA VAL A 35 17.24 -7.13 -5.78
C VAL A 35 18.01 -7.70 -4.59
N TRP A 36 18.49 -8.95 -4.65
CA TRP A 36 19.21 -9.54 -3.53
C TRP A 36 20.56 -8.86 -3.32
N ASP A 37 20.90 -8.65 -2.03
CA ASP A 37 22.18 -8.15 -1.56
C ASP A 37 23.22 -9.26 -1.47
N GLU A 38 24.47 -8.84 -1.26
CA GLU A 38 25.65 -9.74 -1.16
C GLU A 38 25.47 -10.79 -0.07
N ASP A 39 24.93 -10.43 1.11
CA ASP A 39 24.83 -11.36 2.24
C ASP A 39 23.78 -12.44 1.99
N ARG A 40 22.64 -12.11 1.36
CA ARG A 40 21.63 -13.10 0.97
C ARG A 40 22.16 -14.08 -0.07
N ILE A 41 23.01 -13.61 -0.99
CA ILE A 41 23.66 -14.48 -1.97
C ILE A 41 24.63 -15.44 -1.26
N LYS A 42 25.45 -14.94 -0.33
CA LYS A 42 26.37 -15.78 0.47
C LYS A 42 25.61 -16.83 1.28
N SER A 43 24.56 -16.45 1.98
CA SER A 43 23.72 -17.34 2.78
C SER A 43 23.11 -18.48 1.94
N LEU A 44 22.64 -18.13 0.72
CA LEU A 44 22.12 -19.13 -0.21
C LEU A 44 23.20 -20.14 -0.67
N ILE A 45 24.38 -19.64 -1.04
CA ILE A 45 25.53 -20.45 -1.44
C ILE A 45 25.96 -21.36 -0.26
N ALA A 46 26.03 -20.81 0.95
CA ALA A 46 26.37 -21.54 2.17
C ALA A 46 25.39 -22.70 2.42
N SER A 47 24.11 -22.47 2.24
CA SER A 47 23.06 -23.49 2.41
C SER A 47 23.24 -24.65 1.42
N ILE A 48 23.44 -24.34 0.13
CA ILE A 48 23.65 -25.37 -0.89
C ILE A 48 24.93 -26.15 -0.65
N SER A 49 26.02 -25.46 -0.27
CA SER A 49 27.31 -26.08 0.03
C SER A 49 27.25 -27.08 1.20
N ARG A 50 26.23 -27.01 2.02
CA ARG A 50 25.92 -27.95 3.13
C ARG A 50 24.79 -28.94 2.79
N ALA A 51 24.27 -28.93 1.57
CA ALA A 51 23.08 -29.67 1.18
C ALA A 51 21.84 -29.33 2.05
N PHE A 52 21.76 -28.11 2.59
CA PHE A 52 20.61 -27.65 3.36
C PHE A 52 19.49 -27.18 2.41
N PRO A 53 18.21 -27.37 2.80
CA PRO A 53 17.09 -26.98 1.95
C PRO A 53 17.03 -25.46 1.79
N VAL A 54 16.88 -24.97 0.56
CA VAL A 54 16.75 -23.54 0.23
C VAL A 54 15.29 -23.15 -0.06
N GLY A 55 14.34 -24.02 0.27
CA GLY A 55 12.92 -23.87 -0.02
C GLY A 55 12.51 -24.42 -1.39
N ALA A 56 11.21 -24.63 -1.58
CA ALA A 56 10.67 -25.08 -2.84
C ALA A 56 10.59 -23.93 -3.86
N LEU A 57 10.66 -24.28 -5.14
CA LEU A 57 10.31 -23.41 -6.26
C LEU A 57 8.86 -23.67 -6.67
N MET A 58 8.27 -22.72 -7.37
CA MET A 58 6.96 -22.90 -7.96
C MET A 58 6.98 -22.48 -9.43
N SER A 59 6.44 -23.32 -10.29
CA SER A 59 6.34 -23.06 -11.73
C SER A 59 4.92 -23.28 -12.25
N LEU A 60 4.60 -22.69 -13.38
CA LEU A 60 3.38 -22.88 -14.15
C LEU A 60 3.75 -23.33 -15.55
N ASP A 61 3.20 -24.44 -16.01
CA ASP A 61 3.35 -24.88 -17.39
C ASP A 61 2.63 -23.95 -18.37
N THR A 62 3.29 -23.59 -19.45
CA THR A 62 2.76 -22.68 -20.47
C THR A 62 1.73 -23.33 -21.39
N GLY A 63 0.97 -22.52 -22.14
CA GLY A 63 -0.01 -23.01 -23.13
C GLY A 63 -1.42 -23.27 -22.58
N GLY A 64 -1.73 -22.79 -21.37
CA GLY A 64 -3.05 -22.86 -20.74
C GLY A 64 -3.84 -21.55 -20.83
N PRO A 65 -4.95 -21.44 -20.07
CA PRO A 65 -5.80 -20.25 -20.03
C PRO A 65 -5.12 -19.04 -19.36
N VAL A 66 -4.04 -19.28 -18.62
CA VAL A 66 -3.21 -18.23 -18.01
C VAL A 66 -2.05 -17.95 -18.96
N ASN A 67 -2.08 -16.81 -19.60
CA ASN A 67 -1.03 -16.39 -20.51
C ASN A 67 -0.36 -15.14 -19.95
N PHE A 68 0.85 -15.30 -19.39
CA PHE A 68 1.68 -14.20 -18.93
C PHE A 68 2.76 -13.94 -19.98
N LYS A 69 3.07 -12.66 -20.22
CA LYS A 69 4.21 -12.27 -21.03
C LYS A 69 5.50 -12.77 -20.37
N PRO A 70 6.31 -13.61 -21.05
CA PRO A 70 7.52 -14.13 -20.46
C PRO A 70 8.69 -13.16 -20.56
N ARG A 71 9.62 -13.23 -19.61
CA ARG A 71 10.95 -12.63 -19.68
C ARG A 71 12.00 -13.58 -19.09
N PRO A 72 13.21 -13.64 -19.62
CA PRO A 72 14.27 -14.44 -19.04
C PRO A 72 14.70 -13.88 -17.67
N ILE A 73 15.37 -14.70 -16.86
CA ILE A 73 15.99 -14.24 -15.62
C ILE A 73 17.11 -13.23 -15.93
N GLU A 74 17.39 -12.32 -14.98
CA GLU A 74 18.39 -11.28 -15.19
C GLU A 74 19.79 -11.87 -15.38
N GLY A 75 20.44 -11.44 -16.45
CA GLY A 75 21.77 -11.90 -16.83
C GLY A 75 21.79 -13.02 -17.85
N SER A 76 20.66 -13.57 -18.26
CA SER A 76 20.57 -14.56 -19.34
C SER A 76 21.03 -13.99 -20.69
N PRO A 77 21.51 -14.84 -21.61
CA PRO A 77 21.86 -14.44 -22.97
C PRO A 77 20.68 -13.82 -23.72
N ILE A 78 20.98 -13.02 -24.77
CA ILE A 78 19.94 -12.36 -25.58
C ILE A 78 19.04 -13.39 -26.27
N GLU A 79 19.58 -14.53 -26.66
CA GLU A 79 18.88 -15.65 -27.31
C GLU A 79 17.73 -16.19 -26.44
N ALA A 80 17.90 -16.19 -25.13
CA ALA A 80 16.86 -16.63 -24.19
C ALA A 80 15.57 -15.79 -24.29
N LYS A 81 15.63 -14.53 -24.77
CA LYS A 81 14.44 -13.69 -24.99
C LYS A 81 13.57 -14.18 -26.14
N ASN A 82 14.15 -14.87 -27.09
CA ASN A 82 13.47 -15.37 -28.28
C ASN A 82 12.97 -16.82 -28.08
N ALA A 83 13.36 -17.48 -27.00
CA ALA A 83 12.93 -18.83 -26.69
C ALA A 83 11.46 -18.83 -26.23
N VAL A 84 10.72 -19.86 -26.66
CA VAL A 84 9.36 -20.11 -26.16
C VAL A 84 9.48 -20.90 -24.86
N PRO A 85 9.11 -20.35 -23.70
CA PRO A 85 9.25 -21.08 -22.44
C PRO A 85 8.28 -22.25 -22.35
N GLN A 86 8.72 -23.32 -21.73
CA GLN A 86 7.88 -24.48 -21.38
C GLN A 86 7.17 -24.22 -20.03
N SER A 87 7.84 -23.50 -19.13
CA SER A 87 7.24 -23.11 -17.85
C SER A 87 7.68 -21.71 -17.40
N LEU A 88 6.86 -21.11 -16.56
CA LEU A 88 7.11 -19.83 -15.92
C LEU A 88 7.35 -20.02 -14.43
N LEU A 89 8.46 -19.51 -13.92
CA LEU A 89 8.80 -19.57 -12.51
C LEU A 89 7.98 -18.53 -11.73
N LEU A 90 7.04 -19.00 -10.92
CA LEU A 90 6.12 -18.18 -10.15
C LEU A 90 6.70 -17.74 -8.80
N ASP A 91 7.49 -18.63 -8.15
CA ASP A 91 8.25 -18.32 -6.95
C ASP A 91 9.65 -18.88 -7.01
N GLY A 92 10.56 -18.21 -6.28
CA GLY A 92 11.99 -18.55 -6.23
C GLY A 92 12.86 -17.76 -7.21
N GLN A 93 12.31 -16.76 -7.91
CA GLN A 93 13.03 -15.89 -8.84
C GLN A 93 14.36 -15.38 -8.26
N GLN A 94 14.34 -14.81 -7.06
CA GLN A 94 15.52 -14.21 -6.44
C GLN A 94 16.62 -15.26 -6.23
N ARG A 95 16.23 -16.45 -5.76
CA ARG A 95 17.14 -17.58 -5.53
C ARG A 95 17.76 -18.08 -6.84
N MET A 96 16.93 -18.34 -7.84
CA MET A 96 17.39 -18.85 -9.14
C MET A 96 18.28 -17.84 -9.85
N THR A 97 17.90 -16.55 -9.86
CA THR A 97 18.72 -15.50 -10.48
C THR A 97 20.07 -15.36 -9.78
N SER A 98 20.10 -15.40 -8.43
CA SER A 98 21.35 -15.29 -7.65
C SER A 98 22.29 -16.47 -7.94
N LEU A 99 21.76 -17.70 -7.92
CA LEU A 99 22.55 -18.90 -8.22
C LEU A 99 23.07 -18.87 -9.67
N TYR A 100 22.20 -18.57 -10.63
CA TYR A 100 22.60 -18.45 -12.03
C TYR A 100 23.74 -17.46 -12.22
N GLN A 101 23.61 -16.24 -11.66
CA GLN A 101 24.62 -15.20 -11.81
C GLN A 101 25.94 -15.55 -11.10
N ALA A 102 25.86 -16.17 -9.91
CA ALA A 102 27.05 -16.49 -9.13
C ALA A 102 27.80 -17.74 -9.62
N THR A 103 27.10 -18.73 -10.21
CA THR A 103 27.67 -20.04 -10.50
C THR A 103 27.79 -20.37 -11.98
N LEU A 104 26.85 -19.96 -12.85
CA LEU A 104 26.80 -20.43 -14.24
C LEU A 104 27.09 -19.34 -15.27
N ARG A 105 26.78 -18.08 -14.96
CA ARG A 105 26.91 -16.97 -15.91
C ARG A 105 28.35 -16.65 -16.32
N GLY A 106 29.35 -16.94 -15.47
CA GLY A 106 30.76 -16.66 -15.73
C GLY A 106 31.11 -15.15 -15.87
N LYS A 107 30.33 -14.26 -15.26
CA LYS A 107 30.53 -12.81 -15.25
C LYS A 107 30.36 -12.26 -13.84
N VAL A 108 30.94 -11.08 -13.58
CA VAL A 108 30.81 -10.38 -12.30
C VAL A 108 29.34 -10.13 -11.97
N VAL A 109 28.96 -10.37 -10.71
CA VAL A 109 27.58 -10.17 -10.23
C VAL A 109 27.40 -8.71 -9.80
N GLU A 110 26.45 -8.01 -10.39
CA GLU A 110 26.07 -6.66 -10.01
C GLU A 110 24.99 -6.74 -8.93
N THR A 111 25.33 -6.42 -7.69
CA THR A 111 24.46 -6.53 -6.51
C THR A 111 24.53 -5.27 -5.65
N VAL A 112 23.99 -5.33 -4.45
CA VAL A 112 24.06 -4.25 -3.47
C VAL A 112 24.63 -4.77 -2.13
N THR A 113 25.26 -3.88 -1.38
CA THR A 113 25.59 -4.16 0.03
C THR A 113 24.31 -4.09 0.88
N PRO A 114 24.32 -4.59 2.15
CA PRO A 114 23.20 -4.41 3.08
C PRO A 114 22.77 -2.94 3.26
N LYS A 115 23.72 -2.00 3.08
CA LYS A 115 23.47 -0.54 3.08
C LYS A 115 22.98 0.01 1.72
N LYS A 116 22.52 -0.85 0.81
CA LYS A 116 21.98 -0.51 -0.53
C LYS A 116 22.96 0.17 -1.48
N LYS A 117 24.28 0.12 -1.21
CA LYS A 117 25.31 0.62 -2.14
C LYS A 117 25.52 -0.41 -3.26
N LYS A 118 25.43 0.00 -4.53
CA LYS A 118 25.72 -0.84 -5.69
C LYS A 118 27.17 -1.29 -5.70
N VAL A 119 27.40 -2.58 -5.91
CA VAL A 119 28.72 -3.21 -5.95
C VAL A 119 28.75 -4.30 -7.01
N LYS A 120 29.95 -4.61 -7.49
CA LYS A 120 30.24 -5.72 -8.39
C LYS A 120 31.07 -6.76 -7.66
N ARG A 121 30.67 -8.02 -7.69
CA ARG A 121 31.29 -9.09 -6.90
C ARG A 121 31.49 -10.36 -7.71
N TRP A 122 32.69 -10.94 -7.57
CA TRP A 122 32.94 -12.36 -7.79
C TRP A 122 32.81 -13.09 -6.47
N PHE A 123 32.24 -14.30 -6.48
CA PHE A 123 32.11 -15.09 -5.27
C PHE A 123 33.09 -16.24 -5.28
N TYR A 124 33.73 -16.46 -4.11
CA TYR A 124 34.73 -17.50 -3.88
C TYR A 124 34.39 -18.27 -2.60
N ILE A 125 34.87 -19.51 -2.50
CA ILE A 125 34.81 -20.32 -1.29
C ILE A 125 36.22 -20.53 -0.77
N ASP A 126 36.48 -20.13 0.46
CA ASP A 126 37.72 -20.44 1.19
C ASP A 126 37.71 -21.93 1.54
N ILE A 127 38.63 -22.70 0.93
CA ILE A 127 38.71 -24.14 1.05
C ILE A 127 38.88 -24.56 2.51
N ARG A 128 39.80 -23.90 3.26
CA ARG A 128 40.10 -24.26 4.65
C ARG A 128 38.98 -23.90 5.59
N LYS A 129 38.49 -22.68 5.51
CA LYS A 129 37.34 -22.27 6.33
C LYS A 129 36.13 -23.13 6.08
N SER A 130 35.90 -23.55 4.84
CA SER A 130 34.76 -24.40 4.50
C SER A 130 34.86 -25.83 5.07
N LEU A 131 36.05 -26.30 5.40
CA LEU A 131 36.30 -27.59 6.04
C LEU A 131 36.33 -27.52 7.56
N ASP A 132 36.48 -26.32 8.13
CA ASP A 132 36.50 -26.09 9.57
C ASP A 132 35.09 -26.02 10.13
N LEU A 133 34.72 -26.98 10.98
CA LEU A 133 33.38 -27.06 11.58
C LEU A 133 33.13 -25.98 12.63
N SER A 134 34.17 -25.29 13.10
CA SER A 134 34.06 -24.19 14.08
C SER A 134 33.74 -22.84 13.41
N VAL A 135 33.90 -22.73 12.10
CA VAL A 135 33.67 -21.53 11.31
C VAL A 135 32.28 -21.61 10.66
N ASP A 136 31.52 -20.49 10.73
CA ASP A 136 30.27 -20.43 9.99
C ASP A 136 30.54 -20.52 8.47
N ARG A 137 29.75 -21.33 7.77
CA ARG A 137 29.92 -21.52 6.33
C ARG A 137 29.75 -20.22 5.54
N GLU A 138 28.96 -19.28 6.02
CA GLU A 138 28.81 -17.96 5.39
C GLU A 138 30.13 -17.17 5.42
N ASP A 139 30.93 -17.32 6.47
CA ASP A 139 32.26 -16.69 6.60
C ASP A 139 33.32 -17.31 5.67
N ALA A 140 33.08 -18.54 5.20
CA ALA A 140 33.91 -19.17 4.17
C ALA A 140 33.58 -18.69 2.76
N ILE A 141 32.47 -17.95 2.56
CA ILE A 141 32.07 -17.44 1.25
C ILE A 141 32.33 -15.95 1.18
N ILE A 142 33.22 -15.56 0.30
CA ILE A 142 33.63 -14.16 0.15
C ILE A 142 33.22 -13.57 -1.18
N GLY A 143 32.77 -12.32 -1.17
CA GLY A 143 32.53 -11.50 -2.35
C GLY A 143 33.72 -10.57 -2.59
N VAL A 144 34.44 -10.75 -3.70
CA VAL A 144 35.59 -9.91 -4.07
C VAL A 144 35.22 -8.91 -5.16
N PRO A 145 35.86 -7.74 -5.23
CA PRO A 145 35.61 -6.73 -6.26
C PRO A 145 35.81 -7.26 -7.69
N GLU A 146 35.37 -6.46 -8.68
CA GLU A 146 35.43 -6.78 -10.11
C GLU A 146 36.84 -7.13 -10.59
N ASP A 147 37.87 -6.44 -10.08
CA ASP A 147 39.29 -6.69 -10.37
C ASP A 147 39.88 -7.90 -9.63
N ARG A 148 39.06 -8.59 -8.83
CA ARG A 148 39.42 -9.77 -8.01
C ARG A 148 40.47 -9.51 -6.95
N ILE A 149 40.71 -8.22 -6.56
CA ILE A 149 41.69 -7.85 -5.54
C ILE A 149 40.99 -7.18 -4.37
N VAL A 150 41.19 -7.74 -3.16
CA VAL A 150 40.69 -7.15 -1.92
C VAL A 150 41.76 -6.26 -1.31
N ARG A 151 41.40 -5.01 -1.03
CA ARG A 151 42.29 -4.00 -0.47
C ARG A 151 41.74 -3.44 0.84
N THR A 152 42.66 -3.08 1.74
CA THR A 152 42.38 -2.32 2.96
C THR A 152 43.11 -0.97 2.95
N ASP A 153 43.05 -0.22 4.02
CA ASP A 153 43.66 1.11 4.16
C ASP A 153 43.42 2.03 2.95
N PHE A 154 42.14 2.29 2.66
CA PHE A 154 41.70 3.13 1.53
C PHE A 154 42.27 2.69 0.15
N GLY A 155 42.53 1.37 0.00
CA GLY A 155 43.02 0.81 -1.25
C GLY A 155 44.55 0.71 -1.38
N ARG A 156 45.31 1.03 -0.32
CA ARG A 156 46.76 1.04 -0.34
C ARG A 156 47.37 -0.33 -0.08
N GLU A 157 46.73 -1.17 0.74
CA GLU A 157 47.24 -2.48 1.10
C GLU A 157 46.42 -3.59 0.43
N VAL A 158 47.07 -4.49 -0.30
CA VAL A 158 46.46 -5.67 -0.90
C VAL A 158 46.43 -6.78 0.16
N VAL A 159 45.22 -7.20 0.54
CA VAL A 159 45.01 -8.28 1.53
C VAL A 159 44.86 -9.63 0.82
N LEU A 160 44.20 -9.63 -0.35
CA LEU A 160 43.96 -10.85 -1.12
C LEU A 160 43.94 -10.50 -2.60
N ASP A 161 44.73 -11.20 -3.38
CA ASP A 161 44.76 -11.11 -4.84
C ASP A 161 44.32 -12.45 -5.43
N LEU A 162 43.24 -12.43 -6.22
CA LEU A 162 42.65 -13.57 -6.93
C LEU A 162 42.56 -13.28 -8.42
N SER A 163 43.42 -12.39 -8.95
CA SER A 163 43.37 -11.92 -10.33
C SER A 163 43.81 -12.99 -11.35
N SER A 164 44.52 -14.03 -10.91
CA SER A 164 44.90 -15.19 -11.75
C SER A 164 44.57 -16.51 -11.06
N ALA A 165 44.54 -17.58 -11.85
CA ALA A 165 44.31 -18.93 -11.33
C ALA A 165 45.41 -19.39 -10.35
N GLU A 166 46.67 -19.01 -10.61
CA GLU A 166 47.80 -19.29 -9.71
C GLU A 166 47.60 -18.63 -8.34
N HIS A 167 47.08 -17.41 -8.32
CA HIS A 167 46.75 -16.72 -7.05
C HIS A 167 45.58 -17.39 -6.33
N GLU A 168 44.57 -17.88 -7.08
CA GLU A 168 43.45 -18.65 -6.50
C GLU A 168 43.98 -19.93 -5.84
N TYR A 169 44.89 -20.69 -6.51
CA TYR A 169 45.48 -21.91 -5.99
C TYR A 169 46.33 -21.62 -4.74
N ALA A 170 47.19 -20.61 -4.82
CA ALA A 170 48.08 -20.25 -3.71
C ALA A 170 47.31 -19.81 -2.45
N SER A 171 46.20 -19.09 -2.65
CA SER A 171 45.35 -18.59 -1.58
C SER A 171 44.29 -19.60 -1.11
N LEU A 172 44.19 -20.77 -1.73
CA LEU A 172 43.17 -21.81 -1.47
C LEU A 172 41.73 -21.24 -1.60
N MET A 173 41.52 -20.37 -2.58
CA MET A 173 40.24 -19.73 -2.85
C MET A 173 39.61 -20.32 -4.10
N TYR A 174 38.49 -21.01 -3.94
CA TYR A 174 37.81 -21.69 -5.04
C TYR A 174 36.77 -20.76 -5.70
N PRO A 175 36.88 -20.48 -7.03
CA PRO A 175 35.94 -19.60 -7.72
C PRO A 175 34.58 -20.29 -7.96
N LEU A 176 33.50 -19.63 -7.55
CA LEU A 176 32.14 -20.19 -7.64
C LEU A 176 31.66 -20.48 -9.09
N PRO A 177 32.08 -19.76 -10.15
CA PRO A 177 31.75 -20.12 -11.52
C PRO A 177 32.24 -21.49 -11.99
N GLN A 178 33.17 -22.14 -11.27
CA GLN A 178 33.70 -23.47 -11.57
C GLN A 178 32.98 -24.60 -10.80
N VAL A 179 31.94 -24.28 -10.01
CA VAL A 179 31.32 -25.22 -9.06
C VAL A 179 30.65 -26.43 -9.72
N PHE A 180 30.23 -26.31 -10.98
CA PHE A 180 29.62 -27.41 -11.75
C PHE A 180 30.59 -28.09 -12.72
N ASP A 181 31.72 -27.43 -13.02
CA ASP A 181 32.76 -27.95 -13.91
C ASP A 181 34.14 -27.59 -13.32
N TRP A 182 34.65 -28.46 -12.46
CA TRP A 182 35.87 -28.21 -11.68
C TRP A 182 37.13 -28.86 -12.27
N ASP A 183 36.99 -29.67 -13.31
CA ASP A 183 38.11 -30.53 -13.75
C ASP A 183 39.32 -29.71 -14.21
N ASN A 184 39.12 -28.69 -15.04
CA ASN A 184 40.23 -27.84 -15.50
C ASN A 184 40.87 -27.05 -14.35
N TRP A 185 40.08 -26.57 -13.38
CA TRP A 185 40.62 -25.87 -12.21
C TRP A 185 41.38 -26.80 -11.29
N GLN A 186 40.89 -28.04 -11.12
CA GLN A 186 41.55 -29.07 -10.34
C GLN A 186 42.89 -29.46 -10.96
N ASP A 187 42.97 -29.65 -12.27
CA ASP A 187 44.22 -30.02 -12.97
C ASP A 187 45.28 -28.94 -12.73
N GLY A 188 44.94 -27.66 -12.88
CA GLY A 188 45.86 -26.55 -12.60
C GLY A 188 46.25 -26.45 -11.12
N PHE A 189 45.31 -26.74 -10.19
CA PHE A 189 45.58 -26.81 -8.77
C PHE A 189 46.53 -27.93 -8.42
N ASP A 190 46.35 -29.13 -8.95
CA ASP A 190 47.19 -30.29 -8.72
C ASP A 190 48.60 -30.11 -9.33
N GLU A 191 48.72 -29.39 -10.46
CA GLU A 191 49.99 -28.97 -11.03
C GLU A 191 50.70 -27.93 -10.17
N HIS A 192 49.99 -26.90 -9.69
CA HIS A 192 50.57 -25.88 -8.81
C HIS A 192 51.09 -26.47 -7.50
N TRP A 193 50.34 -27.39 -6.91
CA TRP A 193 50.70 -28.02 -5.63
C TRP A 193 51.30 -29.42 -5.83
N HIS A 194 52.11 -29.63 -6.90
CA HIS A 194 52.74 -30.92 -7.14
C HIS A 194 53.80 -31.28 -6.08
N GLY A 195 54.19 -32.56 -6.03
CA GLY A 195 55.23 -33.05 -5.14
C GLY A 195 54.72 -33.53 -3.77
N GLU A 196 55.55 -34.34 -3.09
CA GLU A 196 55.20 -34.97 -1.79
C GLU A 196 55.01 -33.99 -0.66
N ALA A 197 55.76 -32.88 -0.65
CA ALA A 197 55.65 -31.85 0.37
C ALA A 197 54.26 -31.17 0.45
N ASN A 198 53.51 -31.17 -0.66
CA ASN A 198 52.22 -30.50 -0.78
C ASN A 198 51.05 -31.48 -0.73
N GLU A 199 51.28 -32.76 -0.42
CA GLU A 199 50.24 -33.79 -0.36
C GLU A 199 49.11 -33.46 0.65
N SER A 200 49.42 -32.77 1.73
CA SER A 200 48.41 -32.32 2.69
C SER A 200 47.42 -31.33 2.06
N ILE A 201 47.90 -30.40 1.25
CA ILE A 201 47.07 -29.40 0.56
C ILE A 201 46.16 -30.07 -0.47
N ARG A 202 46.71 -31.04 -1.22
CA ARG A 202 45.89 -31.84 -2.18
C ARG A 202 44.85 -32.70 -1.45
N LYS A 203 45.15 -33.20 -0.23
CA LYS A 203 44.16 -33.90 0.60
C LYS A 203 43.03 -32.95 1.09
N GLU A 204 43.39 -31.74 1.49
CA GLU A 204 42.41 -30.73 1.85
C GLU A 204 41.47 -30.44 0.67
N PHE A 205 42.00 -30.24 -0.54
CA PHE A 205 41.17 -30.04 -1.73
C PHE A 205 40.25 -31.25 -2.06
N ARG A 206 40.76 -32.47 -1.96
CA ARG A 206 39.94 -33.69 -2.15
C ARG A 206 38.80 -33.77 -1.10
N ALA A 207 39.06 -33.37 0.13
CA ALA A 207 38.03 -33.28 1.17
C ALA A 207 37.01 -32.18 0.86
N PHE A 208 37.46 -31.02 0.41
CA PHE A 208 36.61 -29.91 -0.03
C PHE A 208 35.71 -30.30 -1.21
N LYS A 209 36.29 -30.93 -2.24
CA LYS A 209 35.53 -31.43 -3.38
C LYS A 209 34.38 -32.33 -2.92
N ARG A 210 34.66 -33.33 -2.08
CA ARG A 210 33.68 -34.30 -1.59
C ARG A 210 32.65 -33.69 -0.65
N GLN A 211 33.03 -32.76 0.22
CA GLN A 211 32.15 -32.23 1.26
C GLN A 211 31.40 -30.95 0.85
N VAL A 212 31.86 -30.27 -0.20
CA VAL A 212 31.35 -28.98 -0.62
C VAL A 212 30.91 -28.98 -2.08
N LEU A 213 31.82 -29.32 -3.04
CA LEU A 213 31.51 -29.19 -4.45
C LEU A 213 30.50 -30.24 -4.93
N GLU A 214 30.64 -31.49 -4.46
CA GLU A 214 29.68 -32.55 -4.81
C GLU A 214 28.26 -32.24 -4.37
N ASN A 215 28.09 -31.44 -3.29
CA ASN A 215 26.76 -31.01 -2.87
C ASN A 215 26.08 -30.12 -3.91
N PHE A 216 26.79 -29.24 -4.61
CA PHE A 216 26.23 -28.45 -5.69
C PHE A 216 25.78 -29.31 -6.87
N LYS A 217 26.62 -30.28 -7.25
CA LYS A 217 26.37 -31.16 -8.41
C LYS A 217 25.21 -32.12 -8.17
N SER A 218 25.03 -32.60 -6.93
CA SER A 218 23.95 -33.51 -6.56
C SER A 218 22.72 -32.82 -5.96
N TYR A 219 22.71 -31.47 -5.91
CA TYR A 219 21.63 -30.76 -5.26
C TYR A 219 20.33 -30.82 -6.03
N HIS A 220 19.28 -31.25 -5.37
CA HIS A 220 17.94 -31.29 -5.92
C HIS A 220 17.04 -30.24 -5.24
N VAL A 221 16.38 -29.44 -6.05
CA VAL A 221 15.41 -28.43 -5.57
C VAL A 221 14.00 -28.98 -5.77
N PRO A 222 13.15 -29.01 -4.74
CA PRO A 222 11.75 -29.37 -4.90
C PRO A 222 11.04 -28.29 -5.73
N VAL A 223 10.38 -28.68 -6.81
CA VAL A 223 9.61 -27.79 -7.67
C VAL A 223 8.14 -28.22 -7.64
N ILE A 224 7.27 -27.28 -7.27
CA ILE A 224 5.82 -27.43 -7.34
C ILE A 224 5.40 -26.88 -8.69
N THR A 225 4.97 -27.74 -9.60
CA THR A 225 4.54 -27.36 -10.94
C THR A 225 3.02 -27.35 -11.02
N LEU A 226 2.45 -26.19 -11.33
CA LEU A 226 1.04 -26.04 -11.67
C LEU A 226 0.83 -26.46 -13.12
N ASP A 227 -0.16 -27.32 -13.34
CA ASP A 227 -0.55 -27.76 -14.67
C ASP A 227 -1.05 -26.58 -15.52
N ARG A 228 -0.81 -26.62 -16.82
CA ARG A 228 -1.27 -25.63 -17.79
C ARG A 228 -2.79 -25.41 -17.78
N SER A 229 -3.59 -26.37 -17.31
CA SER A 229 -5.05 -26.24 -17.19
C SER A 229 -5.50 -25.48 -15.94
N THR A 230 -4.55 -25.07 -15.06
CA THR A 230 -4.85 -24.34 -13.83
C THR A 230 -5.57 -23.03 -14.14
N SER A 231 -6.70 -22.78 -13.45
CA SER A 231 -7.50 -21.57 -13.68
C SER A 231 -6.75 -20.29 -13.25
N LYS A 232 -7.14 -19.14 -13.83
CA LYS A 232 -6.56 -17.83 -13.47
C LYS A 232 -6.67 -17.55 -11.98
N GLU A 233 -7.83 -17.87 -11.39
CA GLU A 233 -8.08 -17.68 -9.97
C GLU A 233 -7.14 -18.51 -9.11
N ALA A 234 -6.96 -19.79 -9.45
CA ALA A 234 -6.08 -20.68 -8.70
C ALA A 234 -4.62 -20.22 -8.76
N VAL A 235 -4.14 -19.82 -9.94
CA VAL A 235 -2.79 -19.23 -10.09
C VAL A 235 -2.63 -17.98 -9.22
N CYS A 236 -3.63 -17.09 -9.20
CA CYS A 236 -3.61 -15.87 -8.41
C CYS A 236 -3.56 -16.16 -6.90
N VAL A 237 -4.40 -17.07 -6.40
CA VAL A 237 -4.41 -17.48 -4.98
C VAL A 237 -3.07 -18.09 -4.56
N VAL A 238 -2.49 -18.89 -5.44
CA VAL A 238 -1.18 -19.52 -5.20
C VAL A 238 -0.09 -18.46 -5.12
N PHE A 239 -0.06 -17.49 -6.04
CA PHE A 239 0.89 -16.39 -6.02
C PHE A 239 0.82 -15.58 -4.72
N GLU A 240 -0.38 -15.29 -4.25
CA GLU A 240 -0.59 -14.54 -3.01
C GLU A 240 -0.05 -15.26 -1.79
N LYS A 241 -0.35 -16.56 -1.69
CA LYS A 241 0.05 -17.36 -0.53
C LYS A 241 1.55 -17.66 -0.46
N VAL A 242 2.21 -17.75 -1.61
CA VAL A 242 3.63 -18.12 -1.67
C VAL A 242 4.54 -16.93 -1.47
N ASN A 243 4.11 -15.72 -1.84
CA ASN A 243 4.88 -14.48 -1.66
C ASN A 243 4.79 -13.88 -0.24
N THR A 244 4.56 -14.67 0.80
CA THR A 244 4.43 -14.21 2.20
C THR A 244 5.67 -13.51 2.79
N GLY A 245 6.82 -13.57 2.13
CA GLY A 245 8.05 -12.85 2.52
C GLY A 245 8.42 -11.65 1.63
N GLY A 246 7.56 -11.28 0.67
CA GLY A 246 7.73 -10.15 -0.25
C GLY A 246 6.51 -9.24 -0.29
N LYS A 247 6.55 -8.19 -1.11
CA LYS A 247 5.35 -7.39 -1.41
C LYS A 247 4.31 -8.32 -2.05
N ALA A 248 3.16 -8.48 -1.39
CA ALA A 248 2.07 -9.29 -1.92
C ALA A 248 1.71 -8.79 -3.33
N LEU A 249 1.57 -9.72 -4.28
CA LEU A 249 1.06 -9.39 -5.60
C LEU A 249 -0.43 -9.07 -5.44
N ASP A 250 -0.77 -7.81 -5.60
CA ASP A 250 -2.15 -7.34 -5.58
C ASP A 250 -2.89 -7.69 -6.90
N ALA A 251 -4.19 -7.44 -6.93
CA ALA A 251 -5.00 -7.72 -8.10
C ALA A 251 -4.54 -6.90 -9.34
N PHE A 252 -4.00 -5.69 -9.12
CA PHE A 252 -3.51 -4.84 -10.19
C PHE A 252 -2.31 -5.45 -10.92
N GLU A 253 -1.34 -6.02 -10.19
CA GLU A 253 -0.17 -6.65 -10.80
C GLU A 253 -0.55 -7.84 -11.69
N LEU A 254 -1.57 -8.59 -11.28
CA LEU A 254 -2.07 -9.72 -12.04
C LEU A 254 -2.85 -9.28 -13.29
N VAL A 255 -3.69 -8.25 -13.16
CA VAL A 255 -4.39 -7.66 -14.32
C VAL A 255 -3.38 -7.04 -15.29
N THR A 256 -2.33 -6.36 -14.77
CA THR A 256 -1.21 -5.85 -15.57
C THR A 256 -0.58 -6.95 -16.42
N ALA A 257 -0.30 -8.09 -15.82
CA ALA A 257 0.27 -9.24 -16.53
C ALA A 257 -0.64 -9.81 -17.62
N MET A 258 -1.95 -9.89 -17.33
CA MET A 258 -2.94 -10.34 -18.30
C MET A 258 -3.07 -9.38 -19.49
N TYR A 259 -3.06 -8.07 -19.24
CA TYR A 259 -3.17 -7.06 -20.30
C TYR A 259 -1.88 -6.97 -21.13
N ALA A 260 -0.71 -7.17 -20.51
CA ALA A 260 0.56 -7.21 -21.22
C ALA A 260 0.62 -8.31 -22.29
N ALA A 261 -0.05 -9.46 -22.07
CA ALA A 261 -0.20 -10.50 -23.07
C ALA A 261 -1.00 -10.07 -24.30
N SER A 262 -1.88 -9.07 -24.15
CA SER A 262 -2.65 -8.44 -25.22
C SER A 262 -1.99 -7.15 -25.76
N GLY A 263 -0.75 -6.85 -25.36
CA GLY A 263 0.02 -5.69 -25.81
C GLY A 263 -0.30 -4.38 -25.09
N HIS A 264 -1.08 -4.41 -23.99
CA HIS A 264 -1.45 -3.21 -23.24
C HIS A 264 -0.62 -3.11 -21.95
N GLU A 265 0.00 -1.96 -21.71
CA GLU A 265 0.90 -1.72 -20.59
C GLU A 265 0.22 -0.93 -19.46
N LEU A 266 -0.69 -1.58 -18.71
CA LEU A 266 -1.49 -1.00 -17.62
C LEU A 266 -0.63 -0.25 -16.59
N ARG A 267 0.59 -0.71 -16.33
CA ARG A 267 1.52 -0.05 -15.41
C ARG A 267 1.95 1.33 -15.90
N LYS A 268 2.11 1.52 -17.22
CA LYS A 268 2.41 2.83 -17.82
C LYS A 268 1.22 3.79 -17.71
N ASP A 269 0.00 3.29 -17.86
CA ASP A 269 -1.20 4.10 -17.65
C ASP A 269 -1.26 4.64 -16.22
N TRP A 270 -0.87 3.81 -15.24
CA TRP A 270 -0.94 4.17 -13.83
C TRP A 270 0.23 5.04 -13.36
N TYR A 271 1.48 4.62 -13.61
CA TYR A 271 2.68 5.31 -13.11
C TYR A 271 3.25 6.32 -14.10
N GLY A 272 2.90 6.23 -15.39
CA GLY A 272 3.46 7.05 -16.46
C GLY A 272 4.68 6.43 -17.12
N GLU A 273 5.14 7.13 -18.13
CA GLU A 273 6.33 6.83 -18.92
C GLU A 273 7.11 8.13 -19.15
N ASP A 274 8.35 8.06 -19.62
CA ASP A 274 9.18 9.23 -19.87
C ASP A 274 8.42 10.32 -20.67
N GLY A 275 8.19 11.46 -20.00
CA GLY A 275 7.49 12.62 -20.56
C GLY A 275 5.95 12.59 -20.45
N LYS A 276 5.32 11.48 -20.00
CA LYS A 276 3.87 11.41 -19.77
C LYS A 276 3.56 11.10 -18.31
N LYS A 277 2.78 11.97 -17.66
CA LYS A 277 2.31 11.74 -16.31
C LYS A 277 1.30 10.59 -16.28
N GLY A 278 1.56 9.56 -15.48
CA GLY A 278 0.61 8.50 -15.20
C GLY A 278 -0.60 9.00 -14.38
N ARG A 279 -1.62 8.16 -14.29
CA ARG A 279 -2.87 8.45 -13.59
C ARG A 279 -2.65 8.75 -12.11
N HIS A 280 -1.79 7.99 -11.44
CA HIS A 280 -1.38 8.23 -10.05
C HIS A 280 -0.91 9.67 -9.82
N ARG A 281 -0.03 10.17 -10.69
CA ARG A 281 0.47 11.55 -10.56
C ARG A 281 -0.59 12.59 -10.87
N ARG A 282 -1.47 12.34 -11.86
CA ARG A 282 -2.60 13.24 -12.16
C ARG A 282 -3.55 13.35 -10.97
N PHE A 283 -3.83 12.25 -10.27
CA PHE A 283 -4.65 12.25 -9.06
C PHE A 283 -3.98 13.01 -7.92
N ALA A 284 -2.68 12.82 -7.70
CA ALA A 284 -1.93 13.55 -6.69
C ALA A 284 -1.91 15.07 -6.94
N GLU A 285 -1.91 15.50 -8.20
CA GLU A 285 -1.92 16.91 -8.59
C GLU A 285 -3.35 17.51 -8.65
N THR A 286 -4.41 16.69 -8.59
CA THR A 286 -5.80 17.16 -8.69
C THR A 286 -6.18 17.98 -7.47
N LEU A 287 -6.55 19.25 -7.69
CA LEU A 287 -6.94 20.21 -6.64
C LEU A 287 -5.89 20.31 -5.51
N ARG A 288 -4.62 20.09 -5.83
CA ARG A 288 -3.51 20.21 -4.88
C ARG A 288 -3.32 21.65 -4.45
N PRO A 289 -3.34 21.96 -3.14
CA PRO A 289 -2.98 23.28 -2.64
C PRO A 289 -1.51 23.61 -2.93
N ALA A 290 -1.18 24.91 -3.03
CA ALA A 290 0.20 25.33 -3.25
C ALA A 290 1.17 24.86 -2.16
N ASP A 291 0.69 24.83 -0.92
CA ASP A 291 1.44 24.51 0.30
C ASP A 291 1.25 23.03 0.75
N ALA A 292 0.65 22.19 -0.07
CA ALA A 292 0.45 20.77 0.23
C ALA A 292 1.22 19.88 -0.75
N ASP A 293 1.69 18.73 -0.27
CA ASP A 293 2.42 17.75 -1.08
C ASP A 293 1.53 17.06 -2.11
N SER A 294 0.23 16.92 -1.82
CA SER A 294 -0.71 16.18 -2.66
C SER A 294 -2.15 16.68 -2.54
N GLY A 295 -2.99 16.34 -3.53
CA GLY A 295 -4.43 16.56 -3.52
C GLY A 295 -5.20 15.47 -2.77
N ILE A 296 -6.51 15.69 -2.53
CA ILE A 296 -7.36 14.81 -1.72
C ILE A 296 -7.53 13.37 -2.25
N ILE A 297 -7.34 13.16 -3.55
CA ILE A 297 -7.43 11.83 -4.19
C ILE A 297 -6.06 11.22 -4.49
N ALA A 298 -4.98 11.72 -3.90
CA ALA A 298 -3.63 11.22 -4.14
C ALA A 298 -3.41 9.76 -3.72
N GLU A 299 -4.11 9.31 -2.69
CA GLU A 299 -4.03 7.94 -2.17
C GLU A 299 -5.03 6.97 -2.80
N VAL A 300 -5.78 7.41 -3.80
CA VAL A 300 -6.56 6.48 -4.62
C VAL A 300 -5.60 5.47 -5.25
N SER A 301 -5.78 4.21 -4.89
CA SER A 301 -4.92 3.14 -5.37
C SER A 301 -5.28 2.71 -6.79
N ASN A 302 -4.36 2.01 -7.44
CA ASN A 302 -4.62 1.35 -8.72
C ASN A 302 -5.77 0.32 -8.61
N THR A 303 -5.90 -0.33 -7.46
CA THR A 303 -6.98 -1.27 -7.17
C THR A 303 -8.33 -0.54 -7.05
N ASP A 304 -8.40 0.61 -6.38
CA ASP A 304 -9.64 1.42 -6.29
C ASP A 304 -10.12 1.85 -7.69
N PHE A 305 -9.18 2.22 -8.55
CA PHE A 305 -9.49 2.59 -9.92
C PHE A 305 -10.07 1.42 -10.73
N LEU A 306 -9.44 0.24 -10.64
CA LEU A 306 -9.95 -0.97 -11.27
C LEU A 306 -11.30 -1.42 -10.69
N GLN A 307 -11.51 -1.26 -9.37
CA GLN A 307 -12.80 -1.53 -8.72
C GLN A 307 -13.90 -0.70 -9.34
N ALA A 308 -13.70 0.61 -9.49
CA ALA A 308 -14.67 1.49 -10.13
C ALA A 308 -14.99 1.04 -11.57
N ILE A 309 -13.99 0.67 -12.38
CA ILE A 309 -14.23 0.14 -13.74
C ILE A 309 -14.99 -1.19 -13.70
N SER A 310 -14.65 -2.07 -12.77
CA SER A 310 -15.29 -3.37 -12.62
C SER A 310 -16.78 -3.26 -12.30
N LEU A 311 -17.17 -2.24 -11.53
CA LEU A 311 -18.61 -1.96 -11.27
C LEU A 311 -19.37 -1.71 -12.58
N PHE A 312 -18.82 -0.92 -13.50
CA PHE A 312 -19.44 -0.68 -14.81
C PHE A 312 -19.55 -1.96 -15.63
N HIS A 313 -18.44 -2.71 -15.74
CA HIS A 313 -18.42 -3.96 -16.51
C HIS A 313 -19.40 -4.99 -15.96
N THR A 314 -19.41 -5.21 -14.66
CA THR A 314 -20.31 -6.19 -14.04
C THR A 314 -21.77 -5.75 -14.10
N ARG A 315 -22.06 -4.45 -14.04
CA ARG A 315 -23.40 -3.89 -14.28
C ARG A 315 -23.86 -4.12 -15.72
N ASP A 316 -23.00 -3.92 -16.71
CA ASP A 316 -23.35 -4.18 -18.11
C ASP A 316 -23.68 -5.66 -18.35
N ARG A 317 -22.90 -6.57 -17.74
CA ARG A 317 -23.19 -8.01 -17.77
C ARG A 317 -24.54 -8.33 -17.15
N ARG A 318 -24.87 -7.70 -16.03
CA ARG A 318 -26.17 -7.84 -15.37
C ARG A 318 -27.30 -7.35 -16.28
N ARG A 319 -27.19 -6.15 -16.86
CA ARG A 319 -28.17 -5.58 -17.78
C ARG A 319 -28.36 -6.46 -19.01
N ALA A 320 -27.30 -7.02 -19.57
CA ALA A 320 -27.38 -7.95 -20.68
C ALA A 320 -28.11 -9.25 -20.28
N ALA A 321 -27.92 -9.75 -19.08
CA ALA A 321 -28.61 -10.91 -18.56
C ALA A 321 -30.11 -10.61 -18.34
N GLU A 322 -30.44 -9.44 -17.78
CA GLU A 322 -31.84 -8.96 -17.62
C GLU A 322 -32.53 -8.84 -18.99
N ALA A 323 -31.86 -8.24 -19.98
CA ALA A 323 -32.37 -8.15 -21.34
C ALA A 323 -32.58 -9.51 -22.02
N SER A 324 -31.82 -10.54 -21.60
CA SER A 324 -32.02 -11.94 -22.08
C SER A 324 -33.10 -12.70 -21.30
N GLY A 325 -33.83 -12.04 -20.39
CA GLY A 325 -34.94 -12.62 -19.64
C GLY A 325 -34.57 -13.31 -18.33
N LYS A 326 -33.29 -13.26 -17.90
CA LYS A 326 -32.85 -13.80 -16.60
C LYS A 326 -33.36 -12.96 -15.44
N GLN A 327 -33.67 -13.61 -14.31
CA GLN A 327 -34.21 -12.96 -13.12
C GLN A 327 -33.64 -13.55 -11.81
N GLY A 328 -33.72 -12.78 -10.74
CA GLY A 328 -33.36 -13.23 -9.39
C GLY A 328 -31.92 -13.75 -9.29
N LYS A 329 -31.75 -14.99 -8.84
CA LYS A 329 -30.43 -15.61 -8.63
C LYS A 329 -29.64 -15.92 -9.90
N GLU A 330 -30.28 -15.86 -11.09
CA GLU A 330 -29.59 -16.07 -12.37
C GLU A 330 -28.86 -14.80 -12.87
N LEU A 331 -29.15 -13.66 -12.25
CA LEU A 331 -28.48 -12.41 -12.60
C LEU A 331 -27.08 -12.37 -12.00
N PRO A 332 -26.04 -12.02 -12.81
CA PRO A 332 -24.71 -11.82 -12.29
C PRO A 332 -24.69 -10.65 -11.29
N ALA A 333 -23.94 -10.83 -10.20
CA ALA A 333 -23.76 -9.77 -9.22
C ALA A 333 -22.95 -8.61 -9.82
N VAL A 334 -23.31 -7.38 -9.44
CA VAL A 334 -22.45 -6.20 -9.63
C VAL A 334 -21.40 -6.21 -8.52
N SER A 335 -20.14 -6.08 -8.90
CA SER A 335 -19.05 -6.24 -7.94
C SER A 335 -17.78 -5.54 -8.40
N GLY A 336 -17.04 -5.00 -7.41
CA GLY A 336 -15.66 -4.55 -7.53
C GLY A 336 -14.69 -5.40 -6.70
N ASN A 337 -15.10 -6.60 -6.27
CA ASN A 337 -14.24 -7.47 -5.49
C ASN A 337 -13.06 -8.02 -6.31
N ARG A 338 -12.10 -8.62 -5.64
CA ARG A 338 -10.89 -9.16 -6.26
C ARG A 338 -11.20 -10.06 -7.46
N GLN A 339 -12.19 -10.94 -7.35
CA GLN A 339 -12.57 -11.86 -8.43
C GLN A 339 -13.08 -11.12 -9.68
N ALA A 340 -13.86 -10.06 -9.47
CA ALA A 340 -14.36 -9.22 -10.56
C ALA A 340 -13.22 -8.47 -11.26
N LEU A 341 -12.20 -8.01 -10.50
CA LEU A 341 -11.01 -7.37 -11.06
C LEU A 341 -10.21 -8.34 -11.95
N LEU A 342 -9.96 -9.56 -11.46
CA LEU A 342 -9.23 -10.58 -12.22
C LEU A 342 -9.95 -11.01 -13.50
N ASN A 343 -11.27 -10.88 -13.53
CA ASN A 343 -12.10 -11.18 -14.68
C ASN A 343 -12.42 -9.94 -15.55
N LEU A 344 -11.85 -8.78 -15.23
CA LEU A 344 -12.03 -7.57 -16.00
C LEU A 344 -11.32 -7.68 -17.35
N PRO A 345 -12.06 -7.71 -18.50
CA PRO A 345 -11.42 -7.77 -19.80
C PRO A 345 -10.83 -6.42 -20.21
N LEU A 346 -9.78 -6.44 -21.03
CA LEU A 346 -9.10 -5.23 -21.51
C LEU A 346 -10.07 -4.28 -22.24
N GLU A 347 -11.02 -4.82 -23.00
CA GLU A 347 -12.02 -4.03 -23.73
C GLU A 347 -12.92 -3.22 -22.79
N ALA A 348 -13.25 -3.76 -21.61
CA ALA A 348 -14.02 -3.04 -20.61
C ALA A 348 -13.15 -1.97 -19.91
N TYR A 349 -11.87 -2.26 -19.63
CA TYR A 349 -10.93 -1.27 -19.12
C TYR A 349 -10.83 -0.07 -20.08
N THR A 350 -10.51 -0.30 -21.35
CA THR A 350 -10.33 0.75 -22.35
C THR A 350 -11.63 1.54 -22.62
N ARG A 351 -12.79 0.89 -22.47
CA ARG A 351 -14.09 1.56 -22.60
C ARG A 351 -14.34 2.57 -21.50
N TYR A 352 -14.01 2.24 -20.25
CA TYR A 352 -14.42 3.00 -19.07
C TYR A 352 -13.31 3.81 -18.40
N GLU A 353 -12.02 3.60 -18.72
CA GLU A 353 -10.90 4.22 -18.03
C GLU A 353 -10.98 5.75 -17.99
N THR A 354 -11.27 6.39 -19.13
CA THR A 354 -11.37 7.86 -19.23
C THR A 354 -12.57 8.40 -18.47
N GLN A 355 -13.71 7.70 -18.56
CA GLN A 355 -14.94 8.08 -17.87
C GLN A 355 -14.76 7.97 -16.35
N VAL A 356 -14.17 6.90 -15.87
CA VAL A 356 -13.90 6.66 -14.44
C VAL A 356 -12.85 7.63 -13.91
N GLU A 357 -11.79 7.92 -14.66
CA GLU A 357 -10.80 8.94 -14.28
C GLU A 357 -11.46 10.31 -14.08
N ARG A 358 -12.34 10.72 -15.00
CA ARG A 358 -13.15 11.93 -14.82
C ARG A 358 -14.01 11.88 -13.56
N GLY A 359 -14.60 10.72 -13.25
CA GLY A 359 -15.38 10.51 -12.04
C GLY A 359 -14.59 10.75 -10.76
N PHE A 360 -13.33 10.29 -10.67
CA PHE A 360 -12.44 10.58 -9.54
C PHE A 360 -12.11 12.07 -9.41
N VAL A 361 -11.86 12.75 -10.52
CA VAL A 361 -11.65 14.21 -10.52
C VAL A 361 -12.90 14.95 -10.04
N GLN A 362 -14.11 14.52 -10.44
CA GLN A 362 -15.35 15.10 -9.94
C GLN A 362 -15.57 14.77 -8.45
N ALA A 363 -15.15 13.59 -7.98
CA ALA A 363 -15.19 13.23 -6.57
C ALA A 363 -14.32 14.19 -5.73
N ALA A 364 -13.14 14.55 -6.20
CA ALA A 364 -12.30 15.55 -5.53
C ALA A 364 -13.01 16.90 -5.41
N LYS A 365 -13.66 17.38 -6.48
CA LYS A 365 -14.44 18.63 -6.45
C LYS A 365 -15.63 18.55 -5.49
N PHE A 366 -16.33 17.42 -5.47
CA PHE A 366 -17.44 17.17 -4.57
C PHE A 366 -16.99 17.19 -3.10
N LEU A 367 -15.86 16.56 -2.77
CA LEU A 367 -15.31 16.56 -1.42
C LEU A 367 -14.85 17.95 -0.99
N HIS A 368 -14.21 18.72 -1.87
CA HIS A 368 -13.86 20.12 -1.60
C HIS A 368 -15.08 20.99 -1.31
N MET A 369 -16.19 20.78 -2.03
CA MET A 369 -17.47 21.46 -1.76
C MET A 369 -18.02 21.11 -0.35
N LEU A 370 -17.68 19.93 0.18
CA LEU A 370 -18.04 19.51 1.53
C LEU A 370 -17.02 19.96 2.59
N HIS A 371 -16.05 20.79 2.24
CA HIS A 371 -14.95 21.24 3.11
C HIS A 371 -14.06 20.10 3.63
N ILE A 372 -13.88 19.07 2.82
CA ILE A 372 -12.93 17.99 3.06
C ILE A 372 -11.76 18.21 2.10
N TYR A 373 -10.60 18.64 2.61
CA TYR A 373 -9.49 19.14 1.80
C TYR A 373 -8.26 18.22 1.79
N ARG A 374 -8.02 17.50 2.88
CA ARG A 374 -6.87 16.57 3.02
C ARG A 374 -7.37 15.13 3.12
N ILE A 375 -6.52 14.20 2.68
CA ILE A 375 -6.76 12.76 2.83
C ILE A 375 -6.99 12.38 4.30
N PHE A 376 -6.22 12.98 5.21
CA PHE A 376 -6.36 12.76 6.65
C PHE A 376 -7.76 13.14 7.17
N ASP A 377 -8.40 14.16 6.61
CA ASP A 377 -9.74 14.62 7.02
C ASP A 377 -10.87 13.84 6.33
N LEU A 378 -10.55 12.96 5.39
CA LEU A 378 -11.53 12.13 4.68
C LEU A 378 -12.16 11.11 5.64
N PRO A 379 -13.50 11.07 5.81
CA PRO A 379 -14.16 10.12 6.69
C PRO A 379 -13.87 8.66 6.35
N TYR A 380 -14.17 8.26 5.12
CA TYR A 380 -13.90 6.91 4.60
C TYR A 380 -13.24 7.00 3.23
N GLN A 381 -12.01 6.50 3.13
CA GLN A 381 -11.31 6.41 1.83
C GLN A 381 -12.05 5.48 0.88
N SER A 382 -12.62 4.39 1.39
CA SER A 382 -13.39 3.43 0.60
C SER A 382 -14.65 4.01 -0.06
N GLN A 383 -15.21 5.10 0.48
CA GLN A 383 -16.38 5.76 -0.09
C GLN A 383 -16.05 6.57 -1.36
N ILE A 384 -14.76 6.83 -1.63
CA ILE A 384 -14.34 7.50 -2.88
C ILE A 384 -14.66 6.64 -4.10
N VAL A 385 -14.55 5.33 -4.01
CA VAL A 385 -14.78 4.42 -5.14
C VAL A 385 -16.21 4.50 -5.66
N PRO A 386 -17.26 4.29 -4.83
CA PRO A 386 -18.64 4.44 -5.30
C PRO A 386 -18.98 5.89 -5.66
N LEU A 387 -18.43 6.89 -4.94
CA LEU A 387 -18.63 8.30 -5.28
C LEU A 387 -18.13 8.59 -6.71
N ALA A 388 -16.88 8.18 -7.01
CA ALA A 388 -16.30 8.37 -8.34
C ALA A 388 -17.07 7.60 -9.42
N ALA A 389 -17.48 6.36 -9.16
CA ALA A 389 -18.25 5.55 -10.10
C ALA A 389 -19.65 6.16 -10.36
N ILE A 390 -20.34 6.63 -9.33
CA ILE A 390 -21.65 7.31 -9.47
C ILE A 390 -21.49 8.60 -10.28
N LEU A 391 -20.50 9.45 -9.95
CA LEU A 391 -20.24 10.69 -10.67
C LEU A 391 -19.83 10.43 -12.14
N ALA A 392 -19.07 9.37 -12.40
CA ALA A 392 -18.77 8.93 -13.75
C ALA A 392 -20.02 8.50 -14.53
N ASP A 393 -20.98 7.83 -13.86
CA ASP A 393 -22.22 7.36 -14.49
C ASP A 393 -23.20 8.48 -14.83
N ILE A 394 -23.35 9.46 -13.92
CA ILE A 394 -24.31 10.56 -14.09
C ILE A 394 -23.72 11.76 -14.84
N GLY A 395 -22.39 11.82 -14.99
CA GLY A 395 -21.68 12.92 -15.66
C GLY A 395 -22.00 14.27 -15.01
N ASP A 396 -22.14 15.30 -15.81
CA ASP A 396 -22.32 16.69 -15.34
C ASP A 396 -23.69 16.93 -14.63
N ALA A 397 -24.60 15.95 -14.64
CA ALA A 397 -25.88 16.05 -13.94
C ALA A 397 -25.75 16.25 -12.41
N TRP A 398 -24.59 15.92 -11.83
CA TRP A 398 -24.33 16.16 -10.41
C TRP A 398 -24.24 17.65 -10.04
N GLU A 399 -24.02 18.55 -11.00
CA GLU A 399 -23.96 19.98 -10.81
C GLU A 399 -25.35 20.61 -10.57
N HIS A 400 -26.43 19.91 -10.94
CA HIS A 400 -27.78 20.36 -10.65
C HIS A 400 -28.12 20.28 -9.16
N ASP A 401 -28.73 21.32 -8.61
CA ASP A 401 -28.99 21.47 -7.18
C ASP A 401 -29.70 20.27 -6.56
N THR A 402 -30.76 19.77 -7.19
CA THR A 402 -31.53 18.63 -6.67
C THR A 402 -30.72 17.34 -6.65
N THR A 403 -29.91 17.09 -7.67
CA THR A 403 -29.02 15.93 -7.76
C THR A 403 -27.91 16.03 -6.72
N ARG A 404 -27.28 17.20 -6.63
CA ARG A 404 -26.23 17.51 -5.67
C ARG A 404 -26.72 17.36 -4.23
N ALA A 405 -27.89 17.88 -3.90
CA ALA A 405 -28.49 17.75 -2.57
C ALA A 405 -28.70 16.28 -2.18
N LYS A 406 -29.21 15.45 -3.11
CA LYS A 406 -29.34 14.01 -2.88
C LYS A 406 -27.99 13.31 -2.69
N LEU A 407 -26.98 13.64 -3.52
CA LEU A 407 -25.63 13.10 -3.36
C LEU A 407 -25.00 13.47 -2.03
N VAL A 408 -25.14 14.73 -1.58
CA VAL A 408 -24.69 15.19 -0.26
C VAL A 408 -25.37 14.40 0.85
N ARG A 409 -26.70 14.22 0.75
CA ARG A 409 -27.47 13.44 1.70
C ARG A 409 -27.00 11.97 1.74
N TRP A 410 -26.81 11.35 0.58
CA TRP A 410 -26.26 9.99 0.50
C TRP A 410 -24.87 9.89 1.14
N TYR A 411 -23.96 10.83 0.83
CA TYR A 411 -22.61 10.83 1.35
C TYR A 411 -22.59 10.88 2.88
N TRP A 412 -23.33 11.82 3.48
CA TRP A 412 -23.39 11.97 4.92
C TRP A 412 -24.11 10.80 5.62
N ASN A 413 -25.10 10.17 4.97
CA ASN A 413 -25.69 8.95 5.49
C ASN A 413 -24.67 7.80 5.54
N GLY A 414 -23.80 7.67 4.56
CA GLY A 414 -22.69 6.70 4.59
C GLY A 414 -21.71 6.96 5.73
N VAL A 415 -21.40 8.24 6.01
CA VAL A 415 -20.47 8.65 7.08
C VAL A 415 -21.08 8.44 8.47
N PHE A 416 -22.26 9.04 8.74
CA PHE A 416 -22.87 9.00 10.07
C PHE A 416 -23.56 7.67 10.39
N GLY A 417 -23.93 6.90 9.37
CA GLY A 417 -24.36 5.52 9.54
C GLY A 417 -23.23 4.51 9.74
N GLU A 418 -21.97 4.96 9.69
CA GLU A 418 -20.75 4.12 9.80
C GLU A 418 -20.76 2.92 8.82
N LEU A 419 -21.40 3.10 7.64
CA LEU A 419 -21.72 2.00 6.70
C LEU A 419 -20.53 1.54 5.85
N TYR A 420 -19.42 2.25 5.88
CA TYR A 420 -18.18 1.91 5.18
C TYR A 420 -17.07 1.38 6.10
N GLY A 421 -17.40 1.06 7.37
CA GLY A 421 -16.50 0.44 8.34
C GLY A 421 -16.39 -1.08 8.21
N SER A 422 -17.41 -1.75 7.64
CA SER A 422 -17.44 -3.20 7.41
C SER A 422 -18.23 -3.54 6.15
N ALA A 423 -18.00 -4.74 5.58
CA ALA A 423 -18.66 -5.21 4.35
C ALA A 423 -18.59 -4.20 3.16
N VAL A 424 -17.49 -3.51 3.06
CA VAL A 424 -17.28 -2.34 2.17
C VAL A 424 -17.58 -2.67 0.70
N GLU A 425 -17.11 -3.82 0.19
CA GLU A 425 -17.31 -4.21 -1.21
C GLU A 425 -18.80 -4.35 -1.60
N THR A 426 -19.60 -4.90 -0.68
CA THR A 426 -21.04 -5.03 -0.88
C THR A 426 -21.71 -3.66 -0.90
N ARG A 427 -21.34 -2.77 0.03
CA ARG A 427 -21.88 -1.40 0.11
C ARG A 427 -21.55 -0.60 -1.15
N ILE A 428 -20.31 -0.67 -1.62
CA ILE A 428 -19.87 -0.02 -2.88
C ILE A 428 -20.77 -0.44 -4.06
N ALA A 429 -21.01 -1.75 -4.19
CA ALA A 429 -21.83 -2.28 -5.30
C ALA A 429 -23.30 -1.85 -5.19
N LEU A 430 -23.89 -1.89 -3.99
CA LEU A 430 -25.26 -1.43 -3.76
C LEU A 430 -25.41 0.05 -4.09
N ASP A 431 -24.55 0.91 -3.58
CA ASP A 431 -24.62 2.34 -3.83
C ASP A 431 -24.46 2.69 -5.32
N PHE A 432 -23.55 2.00 -6.02
CA PHE A 432 -23.42 2.18 -7.48
C PHE A 432 -24.67 1.79 -8.26
N MET A 433 -25.44 0.83 -7.76
CA MET A 433 -26.69 0.41 -8.39
C MET A 433 -27.88 1.29 -8.00
N GLU A 434 -28.01 1.62 -6.73
CA GLU A 434 -29.21 2.24 -6.16
C GLU A 434 -29.21 3.77 -6.29
N VAL A 435 -28.05 4.42 -6.05
CA VAL A 435 -27.98 5.89 -6.05
C VAL A 435 -28.32 6.51 -7.39
N PRO A 436 -27.81 6.04 -8.56
CA PRO A 436 -28.19 6.60 -9.84
C PRO A 436 -29.68 6.44 -10.15
N VAL A 437 -30.32 5.38 -9.66
CA VAL A 437 -31.79 5.16 -9.80
C VAL A 437 -32.55 6.17 -8.95
N TRP A 438 -32.12 6.39 -7.69
CA TRP A 438 -32.75 7.38 -6.82
C TRP A 438 -32.60 8.81 -7.33
N LEU A 439 -31.45 9.16 -7.92
CA LEU A 439 -31.25 10.48 -8.52
C LEU A 439 -32.24 10.76 -9.67
N LYS A 440 -32.68 9.72 -10.36
CA LYS A 440 -33.70 9.79 -11.46
C LYS A 440 -35.14 9.67 -10.95
N GLY A 441 -35.39 9.72 -9.64
CA GLY A 441 -36.73 9.67 -9.04
C GLY A 441 -37.16 8.28 -8.54
N GLY A 442 -36.28 7.29 -8.54
CA GLY A 442 -36.53 5.97 -7.95
C GLY A 442 -36.48 5.96 -6.42
N PRO A 443 -36.56 4.77 -5.78
CA PRO A 443 -36.52 4.62 -4.33
C PRO A 443 -35.20 5.09 -3.73
N GLU A 444 -35.25 5.44 -2.43
CA GLU A 444 -34.03 5.78 -1.66
C GLU A 444 -33.08 4.57 -1.60
N PRO A 445 -31.76 4.81 -1.73
CA PRO A 445 -30.77 3.76 -1.60
C PRO A 445 -30.70 3.23 -0.17
N SER A 446 -30.30 1.98 -0.01
CA SER A 446 -30.15 1.32 1.29
C SER A 446 -29.24 2.11 2.23
N THR A 447 -28.18 2.73 1.73
CA THR A 447 -27.30 3.64 2.51
C THR A 447 -28.07 4.80 3.15
N VAL A 448 -29.12 5.33 2.49
CA VAL A 448 -29.96 6.38 3.09
C VAL A 448 -31.06 5.81 3.97
N SER A 449 -31.74 4.74 3.52
CA SER A 449 -32.89 4.17 4.26
C SER A 449 -32.47 3.49 5.57
N GLU A 450 -31.32 2.80 5.61
CA GLU A 450 -30.84 2.03 6.75
C GLU A 450 -30.04 2.85 7.78
N THR A 451 -29.58 4.06 7.41
CA THR A 451 -28.79 4.89 8.33
C THR A 451 -29.56 5.21 9.60
N MET A 452 -28.91 5.01 10.73
CA MET A 452 -29.36 5.39 12.06
C MET A 452 -28.18 5.97 12.85
N PHE A 453 -28.28 7.24 13.23
CA PHE A 453 -27.29 7.88 14.10
C PHE A 453 -27.81 7.91 15.53
N ARG A 454 -26.99 7.48 16.49
CA ARG A 454 -27.33 7.48 17.91
C ARG A 454 -26.87 8.78 18.56
N ALA A 455 -27.78 9.43 19.31
CA ALA A 455 -27.49 10.72 19.97
C ALA A 455 -26.37 10.63 21.02
N ASP A 456 -26.26 9.49 21.72
CA ASP A 456 -25.22 9.23 22.73
C ASP A 456 -23.82 9.03 22.14
N ARG A 457 -23.73 8.68 20.85
CA ARG A 457 -22.45 8.52 20.14
C ARG A 457 -21.57 9.77 20.21
N LEU A 458 -22.14 10.98 20.23
CA LEU A 458 -21.40 12.23 20.40
C LEU A 458 -20.58 12.28 21.69
N LYS A 459 -21.06 11.70 22.78
CA LYS A 459 -20.37 11.68 24.08
C LYS A 459 -19.16 10.72 24.08
N THR A 460 -19.25 9.63 23.31
CA THR A 460 -18.20 8.60 23.22
C THR A 460 -17.21 8.84 22.07
N MET A 461 -17.50 9.80 21.18
CA MET A 461 -16.67 10.08 20.00
C MET A 461 -15.47 10.94 20.41
N ARG A 462 -14.31 10.30 20.61
CA ARG A 462 -13.05 10.91 21.06
C ARG A 462 -11.96 10.81 20.00
N MET A 463 -11.95 9.72 19.23
CA MET A 463 -10.90 9.40 18.26
C MET A 463 -10.99 10.29 17.01
N ARG A 464 -9.96 11.09 16.76
CA ARG A 464 -9.83 11.96 15.56
C ARG A 464 -9.94 11.18 14.24
N LEU A 465 -9.60 9.90 14.25
CA LEU A 465 -9.61 9.03 13.07
C LEU A 465 -10.99 8.46 12.75
N SER A 466 -11.99 8.57 13.64
CA SER A 466 -13.33 8.05 13.34
C SER A 466 -14.02 8.90 12.25
N ALA A 467 -14.74 8.20 11.36
CA ALA A 467 -15.39 8.83 10.21
C ALA A 467 -16.41 9.89 10.62
N ALA A 468 -17.21 9.61 11.64
CA ALA A 468 -18.22 10.56 12.14
C ALA A 468 -17.58 11.79 12.77
N TYR A 469 -16.45 11.65 13.48
CA TYR A 469 -15.69 12.77 14.03
C TYR A 469 -15.20 13.72 12.92
N LYS A 470 -14.58 13.17 11.87
CA LYS A 470 -14.14 13.93 10.70
C LYS A 470 -15.32 14.59 9.96
N GLY A 471 -16.45 13.87 9.87
CA GLY A 471 -17.68 14.39 9.27
C GLY A 471 -18.24 15.61 9.99
N ILE A 472 -18.27 15.61 11.33
CA ILE A 472 -18.73 16.77 12.13
C ILE A 472 -17.85 18.00 11.86
N ASN A 473 -16.53 17.84 11.82
CA ASN A 473 -15.63 18.96 11.55
C ASN A 473 -15.81 19.55 10.15
N ALA A 474 -15.99 18.70 9.14
CA ALA A 474 -16.28 19.14 7.79
C ALA A 474 -17.63 19.89 7.73
N LEU A 475 -18.65 19.41 8.43
CA LEU A 475 -19.96 20.09 8.51
C LEU A 475 -19.84 21.45 9.21
N LEU A 476 -19.11 21.58 10.31
CA LEU A 476 -18.89 22.86 10.99
C LEU A 476 -18.21 23.87 10.06
N MET A 477 -17.18 23.47 9.33
CA MET A 477 -16.52 24.35 8.36
C MET A 477 -17.47 24.76 7.23
N LYS A 478 -18.27 23.81 6.72
CA LYS A 478 -19.25 24.05 5.66
C LYS A 478 -20.36 25.02 6.09
N GLU A 479 -20.82 24.95 7.33
CA GLU A 479 -21.81 25.88 7.90
C GLU A 479 -21.20 27.27 8.21
N GLY A 480 -19.91 27.45 7.97
CA GLY A 480 -19.25 28.72 8.00
C GLY A 480 -18.57 29.06 9.33
N ALA A 481 -18.07 28.04 10.03
CA ALA A 481 -17.23 28.25 11.21
C ALA A 481 -16.11 29.27 10.92
N GLN A 482 -15.90 30.23 11.85
CA GLN A 482 -14.95 31.35 11.70
C GLN A 482 -13.88 31.26 12.79
N ASP A 483 -12.63 31.48 12.43
CA ASP A 483 -11.55 31.54 13.40
C ASP A 483 -11.79 32.62 14.46
N PHE A 484 -11.69 32.28 15.75
CA PHE A 484 -12.02 33.19 16.86
C PHE A 484 -11.17 34.45 16.86
N ARG A 485 -9.94 34.40 16.35
CA ARG A 485 -9.03 35.56 16.31
C ARG A 485 -9.23 36.43 15.07
N SER A 486 -9.31 35.80 13.89
CA SER A 486 -9.33 36.52 12.62
C SER A 486 -10.73 36.77 12.06
N GLY A 487 -11.73 36.00 12.50
CA GLY A 487 -13.07 36.03 11.95
C GLY A 487 -13.17 35.51 10.51
N GLN A 488 -12.09 34.89 9.99
CA GLN A 488 -12.10 34.33 8.66
C GLN A 488 -12.80 32.97 8.67
N ARG A 489 -13.61 32.69 7.65
CA ARG A 489 -14.20 31.37 7.43
C ARG A 489 -13.15 30.39 6.98
N PHE A 490 -13.28 29.14 7.36
CA PHE A 490 -12.38 28.07 6.96
C PHE A 490 -12.69 27.56 5.55
N ASP A 491 -12.41 28.41 4.56
CA ASP A 491 -12.33 27.97 3.18
C ASP A 491 -10.98 27.25 2.91
N HIS A 492 -10.82 26.73 1.70
CA HIS A 492 -9.62 26.01 1.30
C HIS A 492 -8.31 26.81 1.53
N THR A 493 -8.32 28.11 1.24
CA THR A 493 -7.12 28.96 1.38
C THR A 493 -6.76 29.19 2.84
N VAL A 494 -7.75 29.53 3.67
CA VAL A 494 -7.57 29.76 5.11
C VAL A 494 -7.19 28.47 5.83
N PHE A 495 -7.80 27.35 5.44
CA PHE A 495 -7.53 26.05 6.05
C PHE A 495 -6.04 25.67 5.97
N PHE A 496 -5.41 25.81 4.81
CA PHE A 496 -3.98 25.52 4.65
C PHE A 496 -3.10 26.69 5.15
N GLY A 497 -3.42 27.93 4.82
CA GLY A 497 -2.59 29.08 5.17
C GLY A 497 -2.50 29.38 6.66
N GLU A 498 -3.51 29.04 7.46
CA GLU A 498 -3.54 29.26 8.92
C GLU A 498 -3.31 27.97 9.73
N ASN A 499 -2.96 26.85 9.09
CA ASN A 499 -2.78 25.55 9.75
C ASN A 499 -3.94 25.19 10.67
N VAL A 500 -5.15 25.12 10.10
CA VAL A 500 -6.36 24.80 10.85
C VAL A 500 -6.32 23.36 11.32
N ASP A 501 -6.57 23.17 12.61
CA ASP A 501 -6.67 21.86 13.23
C ASP A 501 -7.78 21.85 14.29
N ILE A 502 -8.04 20.69 14.89
CA ILE A 502 -9.14 20.50 15.84
C ILE A 502 -8.60 20.70 17.25
N HIS A 503 -9.21 21.62 17.99
CA HIS A 503 -8.79 22.02 19.33
C HIS A 503 -9.94 22.02 20.33
N HIS A 504 -9.60 21.87 21.62
CA HIS A 504 -10.58 21.96 22.71
C HIS A 504 -11.09 23.38 22.89
N ILE A 505 -12.41 23.53 23.11
CA ILE A 505 -13.06 24.80 23.43
C ILE A 505 -12.85 25.13 24.92
N PHE A 506 -13.16 24.17 25.82
CA PHE A 506 -12.70 24.18 27.19
C PHE A 506 -11.35 23.43 27.25
N PRO A 507 -10.24 24.14 27.51
CA PRO A 507 -8.91 23.54 27.46
C PRO A 507 -8.74 22.37 28.42
N GLN A 508 -7.95 21.39 28.03
CA GLN A 508 -7.68 20.18 28.84
C GLN A 508 -7.13 20.52 30.22
N GLU A 509 -6.21 21.49 30.31
CA GLU A 509 -5.62 21.94 31.57
C GLU A 509 -6.69 22.49 32.53
N TRP A 510 -7.60 23.33 32.02
CA TRP A 510 -8.72 23.83 32.78
C TRP A 510 -9.64 22.70 33.25
N CYS A 511 -10.01 21.78 32.36
CA CYS A 511 -10.86 20.63 32.69
C CYS A 511 -10.24 19.76 33.80
N LYS A 512 -8.94 19.47 33.73
CA LYS A 512 -8.22 18.69 34.74
C LYS A 512 -8.22 19.39 36.10
N GLN A 513 -8.07 20.75 36.14
CA GLN A 513 -8.12 21.54 37.37
C GLN A 513 -9.52 21.56 38.02
N HIS A 514 -10.56 21.25 37.26
CA HIS A 514 -11.96 21.16 37.72
C HIS A 514 -12.45 19.73 37.88
N ASP A 515 -11.53 18.75 37.96
CA ASP A 515 -11.83 17.33 38.17
C ASP A 515 -12.75 16.72 37.08
N ILE A 516 -12.77 17.30 35.87
CA ILE A 516 -13.53 16.77 34.73
C ILE A 516 -12.72 15.64 34.09
N LYS A 517 -13.31 14.47 33.94
CA LYS A 517 -12.64 13.29 33.41
C LYS A 517 -12.32 13.42 31.92
N PRO A 518 -11.19 12.89 31.43
CA PRO A 518 -10.86 12.84 30.00
C PRO A 518 -11.98 12.24 29.16
N SER A 519 -12.64 11.18 29.67
CA SER A 519 -13.80 10.55 29.02
C SER A 519 -14.96 11.51 28.71
N VAL A 520 -15.00 12.69 29.34
CA VAL A 520 -16.02 13.71 29.11
C VAL A 520 -15.48 14.85 28.27
N PHE A 521 -14.32 15.46 28.66
CA PHE A 521 -13.83 16.63 27.97
C PHE A 521 -13.18 16.33 26.60
N ASP A 522 -12.74 15.09 26.35
CA ASP A 522 -12.17 14.69 25.03
C ASP A 522 -13.22 14.36 23.97
N SER A 523 -14.52 14.40 24.32
CA SER A 523 -15.56 14.17 23.32
C SER A 523 -15.57 15.26 22.24
N ILE A 524 -16.06 14.92 21.04
CA ILE A 524 -16.23 15.87 19.92
C ILE A 524 -17.06 17.11 20.31
N ILE A 525 -17.90 17.00 21.34
CA ILE A 525 -18.73 18.10 21.82
C ILE A 525 -17.86 19.28 22.30
N ASN A 526 -16.70 19.00 22.91
CA ASN A 526 -15.76 20.02 23.39
C ASN A 526 -14.68 20.39 22.36
N LYS A 527 -14.79 19.95 21.11
CA LYS A 527 -13.74 20.16 20.09
C LYS A 527 -14.29 20.92 18.88
N THR A 528 -13.42 21.75 18.26
CA THR A 528 -13.78 22.54 17.08
C THR A 528 -12.55 22.87 16.23
N PRO A 529 -12.68 23.06 14.90
CA PRO A 529 -11.58 23.53 14.07
C PRO A 529 -11.21 24.98 14.45
N LEU A 530 -9.91 25.24 14.64
CA LEU A 530 -9.35 26.57 14.92
C LEU A 530 -7.98 26.70 14.24
N SER A 531 -7.55 27.94 13.98
CA SER A 531 -6.20 28.18 13.51
C SER A 531 -5.16 27.90 14.60
N TYR A 532 -3.96 27.49 14.22
CA TYR A 532 -2.84 27.31 15.15
C TYR A 532 -2.58 28.55 16.02
N ARG A 533 -2.70 29.75 15.43
CA ARG A 533 -2.50 31.02 16.15
C ARG A 533 -3.57 31.25 17.21
N THR A 534 -4.82 30.95 16.91
CA THR A 534 -5.94 31.04 17.86
C THR A 534 -5.75 30.06 19.02
N ASN A 535 -5.39 28.82 18.73
CA ASN A 535 -5.13 27.82 19.76
C ASN A 535 -4.02 28.25 20.74
N ARG A 536 -2.98 28.91 20.27
CA ARG A 536 -1.92 29.46 21.14
C ARG A 536 -2.42 30.56 22.08
N ILE A 537 -3.42 31.32 21.68
CA ILE A 537 -4.04 32.35 22.55
C ILE A 537 -4.94 31.71 23.61
N ILE A 538 -5.70 30.70 23.21
CA ILE A 538 -6.53 29.88 24.11
C ILE A 538 -5.65 29.29 25.21
N GLY A 539 -4.59 28.60 24.85
CA GLY A 539 -3.70 27.94 25.80
C GLY A 539 -4.45 27.00 26.76
N GLY A 540 -4.05 26.98 28.04
CA GLY A 540 -4.68 26.14 29.07
C GLY A 540 -5.62 26.89 30.02
N VAL A 541 -6.05 28.12 29.69
CA VAL A 541 -6.80 29.00 30.61
C VAL A 541 -8.32 28.84 30.47
N ALA A 542 -9.08 29.36 31.42
CA ALA A 542 -10.55 29.39 31.37
C ALA A 542 -11.09 30.03 30.08
N PRO A 543 -12.23 29.57 29.55
CA PRO A 543 -12.88 30.22 28.40
C PRO A 543 -13.12 31.71 28.58
N SER A 544 -13.61 32.17 29.75
CA SER A 544 -13.79 33.58 30.10
C SER A 544 -12.48 34.36 29.95
N GLU A 545 -11.32 33.78 30.32
CA GLU A 545 -10.04 34.44 30.24
C GLU A 545 -9.51 34.57 28.80
N TYR A 546 -9.60 33.53 27.99
CA TYR A 546 -9.12 33.65 26.61
C TYR A 546 -10.04 34.54 25.76
N ILE A 547 -11.35 34.57 26.03
CA ILE A 547 -12.28 35.50 25.43
C ILE A 547 -11.86 36.93 25.75
N ALA A 548 -11.60 37.22 27.04
CA ALA A 548 -11.14 38.57 27.47
C ALA A 548 -9.79 38.95 26.81
N LYS A 549 -8.87 37.97 26.61
CA LYS A 549 -7.60 38.20 25.88
C LYS A 549 -7.85 38.57 24.42
N LEU A 550 -8.78 37.88 23.74
CA LEU A 550 -9.14 38.16 22.34
C LEU A 550 -9.81 39.54 22.20
N GLU A 551 -10.70 39.91 23.12
CA GLU A 551 -11.36 41.21 23.13
C GLU A 551 -10.36 42.35 23.38
N LYS A 552 -9.47 42.17 24.34
CA LYS A 552 -8.47 43.21 24.69
C LYS A 552 -7.40 43.36 23.60
N GLY A 553 -7.04 42.28 22.94
CA GLY A 553 -5.90 42.24 22.05
C GLY A 553 -4.56 42.41 22.76
N ASN A 554 -3.48 42.43 21.98
CA ASN A 554 -2.13 42.75 22.43
C ASN A 554 -1.37 43.45 21.30
N GLY A 555 -0.09 43.79 21.47
CA GLY A 555 0.71 44.49 20.45
C GLY A 555 0.80 43.79 19.08
N THR A 556 0.48 42.51 19.02
CA THR A 556 0.51 41.68 17.78
C THR A 556 -0.86 41.20 17.34
N THR A 557 -1.86 41.18 18.23
CA THR A 557 -3.22 40.74 17.95
C THR A 557 -4.16 41.94 18.17
N PRO A 558 -4.90 42.39 17.13
CA PRO A 558 -5.88 43.48 17.30
C PRO A 558 -6.96 43.11 18.30
N SER A 559 -7.52 44.11 18.98
CA SER A 559 -8.73 43.96 19.82
C SER A 559 -9.93 43.58 18.95
N ILE A 560 -10.80 42.72 19.48
CA ILE A 560 -12.02 42.27 18.81
C ILE A 560 -13.23 42.79 19.61
N ASP A 561 -14.15 43.40 18.91
CA ASP A 561 -15.43 43.79 19.51
C ASP A 561 -16.20 42.56 20.03
N SER A 562 -16.78 42.69 21.24
CA SER A 562 -17.46 41.58 21.93
C SER A 562 -18.55 40.94 21.07
N ALA A 563 -19.39 41.71 20.39
CA ALA A 563 -20.46 41.21 19.56
C ALA A 563 -19.92 40.47 18.33
N ARG A 564 -18.79 40.91 17.76
CA ARG A 564 -18.11 40.19 16.68
C ARG A 564 -17.53 38.86 17.15
N LEU A 565 -16.86 38.87 18.31
CA LEU A 565 -16.28 37.64 18.87
C LEU A 565 -17.39 36.64 19.20
N ASP A 566 -18.51 37.10 19.75
CA ASP A 566 -19.67 36.26 20.00
C ASP A 566 -20.25 35.66 18.71
N ALA A 567 -20.26 36.40 17.61
CA ALA A 567 -20.66 35.89 16.30
C ALA A 567 -19.67 34.82 15.79
N TYR A 568 -18.36 35.00 15.97
CA TYR A 568 -17.34 34.01 15.60
C TYR A 568 -17.51 32.71 16.40
N ILE A 569 -17.64 32.79 17.72
CA ILE A 569 -17.88 31.67 18.61
C ILE A 569 -19.19 30.96 18.24
N GLY A 570 -20.27 31.74 18.03
CA GLY A 570 -21.58 31.22 17.63
C GLY A 570 -21.57 30.43 16.32
N SER A 571 -20.67 30.78 15.37
CA SER A 571 -20.50 30.04 14.11
C SER A 571 -20.01 28.59 14.28
N HIS A 572 -19.51 28.25 15.47
CA HIS A 572 -19.12 26.89 15.86
C HIS A 572 -20.20 26.11 16.61
N LEU A 573 -21.45 26.61 16.55
CA LEU A 573 -22.59 26.04 17.30
C LEU A 573 -22.37 26.11 18.84
N VAL A 574 -21.75 27.15 19.30
CA VAL A 574 -21.45 27.43 20.72
C VAL A 574 -22.19 28.65 21.19
N ASP A 575 -22.81 28.58 22.36
CA ASP A 575 -23.37 29.75 23.02
C ASP A 575 -22.26 30.52 23.73
N PRO A 576 -21.93 31.78 23.30
CA PRO A 576 -20.84 32.52 23.89
C PRO A 576 -21.04 32.86 25.38
N SER A 577 -22.29 32.96 25.85
CA SER A 577 -22.59 33.27 27.27
C SER A 577 -22.10 32.14 28.18
N LEU A 578 -22.25 30.88 27.77
CA LEU A 578 -21.81 29.71 28.54
C LEU A 578 -20.28 29.64 28.67
N LEU A 579 -19.55 30.12 27.66
CA LEU A 579 -18.09 30.23 27.74
C LEU A 579 -17.65 31.39 28.64
N ARG A 580 -18.36 32.50 28.63
CA ARG A 580 -18.08 33.67 29.49
C ARG A 580 -18.33 33.37 30.98
N GLU A 581 -19.25 32.45 31.26
CA GLU A 581 -19.59 31.98 32.60
C GLU A 581 -18.75 30.75 33.02
N ASP A 582 -17.87 30.26 32.19
CA ASP A 582 -17.12 28.99 32.37
C ASP A 582 -18.01 27.79 32.72
N ASN A 583 -19.24 27.78 32.18
CA ASN A 583 -20.27 26.80 32.50
C ASN A 583 -20.16 25.56 31.59
N PHE A 584 -19.26 24.65 31.94
CA PHE A 584 -18.94 23.45 31.15
C PHE A 584 -20.14 22.54 30.93
N ASP A 585 -20.92 22.23 31.98
CA ASP A 585 -22.03 21.28 31.88
C ASP A 585 -23.16 21.80 30.98
N ALA A 586 -23.53 23.08 31.13
CA ALA A 586 -24.52 23.69 30.26
C ALA A 586 -24.03 23.79 28.81
N PHE A 587 -22.74 24.12 28.59
CA PHE A 587 -22.10 24.15 27.29
C PHE A 587 -22.17 22.76 26.63
N MET A 588 -21.78 21.69 27.31
CA MET A 588 -21.82 20.31 26.76
C MET A 588 -23.23 19.92 26.36
N ALA A 589 -24.23 20.20 27.17
CA ALA A 589 -25.63 19.88 26.89
C ALA A 589 -26.20 20.66 25.68
N ASP A 590 -25.95 21.98 25.63
CA ASP A 590 -26.42 22.84 24.54
C ASP A 590 -25.74 22.48 23.22
N ARG A 591 -24.42 22.34 23.21
CA ARG A 591 -23.68 22.05 22.00
C ARG A 591 -23.97 20.64 21.46
N GLN A 592 -24.16 19.65 22.33
CA GLN A 592 -24.63 18.32 21.92
C GLN A 592 -25.93 18.42 21.11
N LYS A 593 -26.91 19.17 21.60
CA LYS A 593 -28.18 19.38 20.91
C LYS A 593 -28.01 20.03 19.54
N ARG A 594 -27.15 21.06 19.45
CA ARG A 594 -26.89 21.79 18.20
C ARG A 594 -26.13 20.89 17.18
N LEU A 595 -25.16 20.09 17.64
CA LEU A 595 -24.45 19.14 16.78
C LEU A 595 -25.37 18.03 16.27
N LEU A 596 -26.30 17.53 17.08
CA LEU A 596 -27.32 16.58 16.63
C LEU A 596 -28.19 17.19 15.53
N ALA A 597 -28.67 18.40 15.71
CA ALA A 597 -29.48 19.10 14.70
C ALA A 597 -28.70 19.27 13.37
N LEU A 598 -27.39 19.55 13.44
CA LEU A 598 -26.52 19.62 12.27
C LEU A 598 -26.42 18.29 11.52
N ILE A 599 -26.26 17.18 12.24
CA ILE A 599 -26.23 15.83 11.66
C ILE A 599 -27.59 15.46 11.05
N GLU A 600 -28.69 15.74 11.74
CA GLU A 600 -30.05 15.51 11.26
C GLU A 600 -30.33 16.30 9.96
N GLN A 601 -29.89 17.54 9.89
CA GLN A 601 -29.99 18.37 8.68
C GLN A 601 -29.17 17.75 7.52
N ALA A 602 -27.92 17.31 7.78
CA ALA A 602 -27.05 16.75 6.76
C ALA A 602 -27.53 15.39 6.22
N THR A 603 -28.07 14.55 7.09
CA THR A 603 -28.56 13.20 6.74
C THR A 603 -30.02 13.17 6.31
N GLY A 604 -30.82 14.18 6.69
CA GLY A 604 -32.28 14.18 6.55
C GLY A 604 -32.98 13.12 7.41
N LYS A 605 -32.33 12.69 8.51
CA LYS A 605 -32.79 11.64 9.43
C LYS A 605 -32.75 12.16 10.87
N THR A 606 -33.75 11.81 11.68
CA THR A 606 -33.76 12.12 13.10
C THR A 606 -32.85 11.15 13.85
N ALA A 607 -32.02 11.69 14.76
CA ALA A 607 -31.13 10.88 15.60
C ALA A 607 -31.94 10.01 16.60
N TYR A 608 -31.48 8.79 16.79
CA TYR A 608 -32.13 7.87 17.71
C TYR A 608 -31.71 8.15 19.18
N SER A 609 -32.70 8.32 20.05
CA SER A 609 -32.51 8.68 21.48
C SER A 609 -32.86 7.54 22.47
N GLY A 610 -33.04 6.30 22.00
CA GLY A 610 -33.45 5.18 22.85
C GLY A 610 -32.31 4.63 23.71
N ASN A 611 -32.62 4.17 24.94
CA ASN A 611 -31.69 3.44 25.80
C ASN A 611 -31.38 2.06 25.18
N VAL A 612 -30.14 1.82 24.78
CA VAL A 612 -29.60 0.50 24.46
C VAL A 612 -28.48 0.23 25.46
N GLN A 613 -28.48 -0.98 26.04
CA GLN A 613 -27.43 -1.46 26.94
C GLN A 613 -26.07 -1.36 26.23
N GLU A 614 -25.06 -0.94 27.00
CA GLU A 614 -23.66 -0.77 26.55
C GLU A 614 -23.14 -2.07 25.89
N GLU A 615 -22.93 -2.05 24.59
CA GLU A 615 -22.07 -3.01 23.91
C GLU A 615 -20.81 -2.25 23.44
N GLY A 616 -19.69 -2.58 24.12
CA GLY A 616 -18.32 -2.37 23.64
C GLY A 616 -17.78 -0.93 23.76
N GLU A 617 -16.97 -0.70 24.77
CA GLU A 617 -16.00 0.40 24.78
C GLU A 617 -15.00 0.23 23.60
N ASP A 618 -14.82 1.28 22.79
CA ASP A 618 -13.70 1.37 21.86
C ASP A 618 -12.40 1.26 22.68
N VAL A 619 -11.61 0.22 22.43
CA VAL A 619 -10.33 -0.01 23.11
C VAL A 619 -9.40 1.17 22.84
N GLU A 620 -8.96 1.82 23.93
CA GLU A 620 -8.04 2.94 23.92
C GLU A 620 -6.72 2.57 23.20
N ALA A 621 -6.46 3.20 22.06
CA ALA A 621 -5.09 3.40 21.61
C ALA A 621 -4.68 4.81 22.09
N ASP A 622 -3.60 4.89 22.86
CA ASP A 622 -3.07 6.13 23.42
C ASP A 622 -2.85 7.17 22.31
N ASP A 623 -3.56 8.31 22.40
CA ASP A 623 -3.49 9.44 21.46
C ASP A 623 -2.11 10.14 21.50
N ASP A 624 -1.35 9.95 22.57
CA ASP A 624 -0.01 10.53 22.76
C ASP A 624 1.08 9.96 21.82
N THR A 625 0.85 8.77 21.23
CA THR A 625 1.79 8.17 20.25
C THR A 625 1.58 8.71 18.84
N VAL A 626 0.41 9.20 18.50
CA VAL A 626 0.10 9.73 17.16
C VAL A 626 0.61 11.17 17.00
N GLU A 627 0.64 11.98 18.07
CA GLU A 627 1.24 13.33 18.04
C GLU A 627 2.77 13.29 17.88
N ALA A 628 3.43 12.25 18.37
CA ALA A 628 4.89 12.10 18.26
C ALA A 628 5.34 11.68 16.84
N GLU A 629 4.54 10.91 16.09
CA GLU A 629 4.86 10.51 14.71
C GLU A 629 4.56 11.60 13.68
N LEU A 630 3.62 12.50 13.96
CA LEU A 630 3.27 13.64 13.09
C LEU A 630 4.24 14.83 13.20
N THR A 631 5.09 14.86 14.23
CA THR A 631 6.08 15.93 14.42
C THR A 631 7.43 15.61 13.75
N ILE A 632 7.60 14.40 13.17
CA ILE A 632 8.85 13.90 12.55
C ILE A 632 8.68 13.65 11.02
N ALA A 633 7.52 13.91 10.44
CA ALA A 633 7.27 13.77 8.99
C ALA A 633 7.26 15.13 8.28
#